data_898fde0be2afc450ecf514e2723b3061
#
_entry.id   898fde0be2afc450ecf514e2723b3061
#
_cell.length_a   1.000
_cell.length_b   1.000
_cell.length_c   1.000
_cell.angle_alpha   90.00
_cell.angle_beta   90.00
_cell.angle_gamma   90.00
#
_symmetry.space_group_name_H-M   'P 1'
#
loop_
_entity.id
_entity.type
_entity.pdbx_description
1 polymer ?
#
loop_
_entity_poly.entity_id
_entity_poly.type
_entity_poly.pdbx_seq_one_letter_code
_entity_poly.pdbx_strand_id
1 'polypeptide(L)'
;MKILTQVCIFLYALVAFAQPPKLELKNGTVTGRVIDAELQQPLPYVNVIIKDLSDTIITGGISNDDGSFKIEKLPDGKFIIEITYIGYKTISKETTLERGKRNINLGDLYLNEDTESLEEVTVIAEVSTIQQKIDRKVINIGKDLTTSGPTASDIMNNIPSVNIDQQTGDISLRGNQNVQVMVDGKLSNIPAAQLLRQIPSTSIKQIELITNPSAKYNPEGMSGIINIILHKNVNIGFNGNLNLGLTYQLEPKFNSSIDMNYRNGKLNFYGSYGNNISDNRNTGLLTQTEADVSQTFNFLDQRNSHLFKFGVDYYINDKNTFSIFTNQNIFDGGTIGQTNLFPISNPTNGQFQDFDNMNDNNSQQYNADYKLDFEKEGHNIELEVDYNTYESDLETVNTFTGNLVRPNFDEFTDTERNRTTINLDYVNPLSETAKLELGVQARLFDNTITYNSDARVQNEFGDFIPTQTLFDYERNIYSAYVSYGKKLDKWSYQLGVRAETVQVDALAIDTDLTNDTTTNFPFENDYFQVYPSAFVTYTASDKNSYQFSYSRRVDRPGVGQVNPIPEFNTPLISQFGNPELEPQFTNSLEVNYTRNLEKGSITAGVFYRLIENEINQGVFVDRSSLGSGRVILTNDNFDNTSAYGLEISSSYKPTKWWSFNASFDLYARKQTGIAESLDPTIIDPAETDINLNKVEVDNIIYNFRIFNNFKATKKLSFSAFAMYRGKDTGLNFEMDPMYFVNLGMRYSFLEDNRATFSMNFNNVFDTQEISIVSERPFRQTVNFQPEFSTIFVGLSYRFGGGKYRAKSRKRRDNDEKSGGGLM
;
A
#
# COMPACT_ATOMS: atom_id res chain seq x y z
N MET A 1 -30.62 7.11 -5.18
CA MET A 1 -31.40 8.25 -4.66
C MET A 1 -32.15 8.00 -3.36
N LYS A 2 -32.71 6.81 -3.10
CA LYS A 2 -33.38 6.47 -1.81
C LYS A 2 -32.40 6.29 -0.64
N ILE A 3 -31.23 5.72 -0.87
CA ILE A 3 -30.20 5.48 0.16
C ILE A 3 -29.52 6.80 0.59
N LEU A 4 -29.26 7.71 -0.35
CA LEU A 4 -28.67 9.01 -0.05
C LEU A 4 -29.60 9.85 0.86
N THR A 5 -30.91 9.76 0.66
CA THR A 5 -31.91 10.46 1.49
C THR A 5 -31.98 9.87 2.91
N GLN A 6 -31.79 8.56 3.07
CA GLN A 6 -31.77 7.90 4.39
C GLN A 6 -30.50 8.24 5.17
N VAL A 7 -29.33 8.32 4.50
CA VAL A 7 -28.06 8.73 5.13
C VAL A 7 -28.12 10.19 5.56
N CYS A 8 -28.70 11.08 4.76
CA CYS A 8 -28.89 12.48 5.15
C CYS A 8 -29.85 12.65 6.33
N ILE A 9 -30.92 11.84 6.41
CA ILE A 9 -31.85 11.87 7.55
C ILE A 9 -31.17 11.31 8.81
N PHE A 10 -30.33 10.29 8.70
CA PHE A 10 -29.59 9.73 9.83
C PHE A 10 -28.52 10.71 10.35
N LEU A 11 -27.81 11.39 9.46
CA LEU A 11 -26.88 12.47 9.80
C LEU A 11 -27.58 13.67 10.46
N TYR A 12 -28.79 14.02 10.01
CA TYR A 12 -29.56 15.10 10.62
C TYR A 12 -30.11 14.75 12.02
N ALA A 13 -30.46 13.46 12.23
CA ALA A 13 -30.87 12.96 13.55
C ALA A 13 -29.69 12.94 14.54
N LEU A 14 -28.46 12.64 14.11
CA LEU A 14 -27.26 12.67 14.95
C LEU A 14 -26.92 14.11 15.41
N VAL A 15 -27.14 15.10 14.55
CA VAL A 15 -26.89 16.51 14.89
C VAL A 15 -27.95 17.04 15.90
N ALA A 16 -29.17 16.49 15.89
CA ALA A 16 -30.22 16.90 16.79
C ALA A 16 -30.04 16.43 18.26
N PHE A 17 -29.24 15.37 18.49
CA PHE A 17 -28.91 14.87 19.83
C PHE A 17 -27.61 15.43 20.42
N ALA A 18 -26.86 16.23 19.70
CA ALA A 18 -25.61 16.83 20.15
C ALA A 18 -25.78 18.24 20.74
N GLN A 19 -26.90 18.54 21.39
CA GLN A 19 -26.98 19.75 22.22
C GLN A 19 -26.38 19.43 23.60
N PRO A 20 -25.21 20.01 23.95
CA PRO A 20 -24.70 19.91 25.30
C PRO A 20 -25.69 20.61 26.25
N PRO A 21 -25.85 20.15 27.51
CA PRO A 21 -26.70 20.82 28.49
C PRO A 21 -26.25 22.28 28.61
N LYS A 22 -27.20 23.20 28.54
CA LYS A 22 -26.96 24.62 28.78
C LYS A 22 -26.44 24.79 30.21
N LEU A 23 -25.11 24.81 30.38
CA LEU A 23 -24.51 25.33 31.59
C LEU A 23 -24.86 26.83 31.66
N GLU A 24 -25.52 27.26 32.70
CA GLU A 24 -25.70 28.69 33.00
C GLU A 24 -24.30 29.30 33.18
N LEU A 25 -23.83 29.97 32.16
CA LEU A 25 -22.54 30.67 32.17
C LEU A 25 -22.70 31.91 33.09
N LYS A 26 -22.07 31.86 34.22
CA LYS A 26 -22.03 32.99 35.17
C LYS A 26 -20.86 33.92 34.84
N ASN A 27 -20.96 35.19 35.19
CA ASN A 27 -20.08 36.27 34.69
C ASN A 27 -18.75 36.41 35.47
N GLY A 28 -18.04 35.32 35.76
CA GLY A 28 -16.70 35.36 36.37
C GLY A 28 -15.63 35.69 35.35
N THR A 29 -14.60 36.41 35.75
CA THR A 29 -13.44 36.77 34.89
C THR A 29 -12.14 36.53 35.65
N VAL A 30 -11.19 35.91 34.99
CA VAL A 30 -9.77 35.78 35.43
C VAL A 30 -8.87 36.54 34.49
N THR A 31 -7.99 37.39 35.02
CA THR A 31 -6.99 38.15 34.30
C THR A 31 -5.60 37.92 34.89
N GLY A 32 -4.59 38.09 34.09
CA GLY A 32 -3.18 38.04 34.53
C GLY A 32 -2.25 38.37 33.39
N ARG A 33 -0.96 38.34 33.65
CA ARG A 33 0.09 38.55 32.67
C ARG A 33 1.17 37.48 32.83
N VAL A 34 1.61 36.91 31.74
CA VAL A 34 2.66 35.89 31.73
C VAL A 34 3.99 36.52 31.29
N ILE A 35 5.02 36.25 32.07
CA ILE A 35 6.37 36.83 31.91
C ILE A 35 7.40 35.72 31.95
N ASP A 36 8.43 35.79 31.12
CA ASP A 36 9.62 34.98 31.21
C ASP A 36 10.39 35.26 32.50
N ALA A 37 10.68 34.26 33.30
CA ALA A 37 11.35 34.47 34.60
C ALA A 37 12.80 34.93 34.48
N GLU A 38 13.51 34.54 33.42
CA GLU A 38 14.91 34.89 33.19
C GLU A 38 15.06 36.20 32.42
N LEU A 39 14.33 36.32 31.29
CA LEU A 39 14.42 37.46 30.39
C LEU A 39 13.59 38.64 30.84
N GLN A 40 12.69 38.49 31.82
CA GLN A 40 11.76 39.50 32.32
C GLN A 40 10.92 40.18 31.21
N GLN A 41 10.65 39.40 30.13
CA GLN A 41 9.87 39.87 28.99
C GLN A 41 8.47 39.21 28.97
N PRO A 42 7.43 39.89 28.49
CA PRO A 42 6.13 39.30 28.36
C PRO A 42 6.15 38.13 27.36
N LEU A 43 5.48 37.00 27.70
CA LEU A 43 5.34 35.87 26.85
C LEU A 43 3.99 35.92 26.13
N PRO A 44 3.97 36.12 24.82
CA PRO A 44 2.77 36.11 24.01
C PRO A 44 2.32 34.66 23.72
N TYR A 45 1.02 34.49 23.50
CA TYR A 45 0.42 33.24 23.05
C TYR A 45 0.59 32.05 24.01
N VAL A 46 0.76 32.30 25.31
CA VAL A 46 0.80 31.31 26.37
C VAL A 46 -0.61 30.75 26.59
N ASN A 47 -0.74 29.44 26.67
CA ASN A 47 -2.02 28.81 26.94
C ASN A 47 -2.41 28.94 28.41
N VAL A 48 -3.60 29.41 28.66
CA VAL A 48 -4.23 29.49 30.00
C VAL A 48 -5.49 28.65 30.01
N ILE A 49 -5.47 27.56 30.76
CA ILE A 49 -6.56 26.58 30.82
C ILE A 49 -7.18 26.64 32.20
N ILE A 50 -8.49 26.62 32.27
CA ILE A 50 -9.24 26.58 33.53
C ILE A 50 -9.91 25.22 33.64
N LYS A 51 -9.60 24.50 34.71
CA LYS A 51 -10.10 23.17 35.02
C LYS A 51 -10.88 23.16 36.31
N ASP A 52 -11.80 22.23 36.45
CA ASP A 52 -12.41 21.92 37.74
C ASP A 52 -11.48 21.07 38.63
N LEU A 53 -11.86 20.79 39.86
CA LEU A 53 -11.09 19.95 40.79
C LEU A 53 -10.99 18.46 40.34
N SER A 54 -11.78 18.07 39.36
CA SER A 54 -11.77 16.74 38.75
C SER A 54 -10.88 16.69 37.51
N ASP A 55 -10.03 17.72 37.24
CA ASP A 55 -9.13 17.87 36.09
C ASP A 55 -9.89 18.02 34.73
N THR A 56 -11.21 18.34 34.78
CA THR A 56 -11.99 18.56 33.55
C THR A 56 -11.85 20.01 33.11
N ILE A 57 -11.54 20.22 31.81
CA ILE A 57 -11.40 21.57 31.25
C ILE A 57 -12.76 22.25 31.17
N ILE A 58 -12.88 23.43 31.81
CA ILE A 58 -14.07 24.26 31.75
C ILE A 58 -13.99 25.25 30.59
N THR A 59 -12.87 25.91 30.44
CA THR A 59 -12.58 26.86 29.34
C THR A 59 -11.08 27.19 29.31
N GLY A 60 -10.65 28.00 28.34
CA GLY A 60 -9.27 28.48 28.26
C GLY A 60 -9.12 29.62 27.25
N GLY A 61 -7.92 30.17 27.18
CA GLY A 61 -7.53 31.21 26.24
C GLY A 61 -6.01 31.27 26.07
N ILE A 62 -5.55 32.27 25.36
CA ILE A 62 -4.12 32.54 25.14
C ILE A 62 -3.77 33.95 25.58
N SER A 63 -2.52 34.19 25.99
CA SER A 63 -2.02 35.54 26.27
C SER A 63 -1.86 36.34 24.99
N ASN A 64 -2.06 37.65 25.06
CA ASN A 64 -1.84 38.63 24.00
C ASN A 64 -0.33 38.88 23.77
N ASP A 65 -0.01 39.76 22.80
CA ASP A 65 1.38 40.15 22.47
C ASP A 65 2.14 40.75 23.67
N ASP A 66 1.41 41.40 24.60
CA ASP A 66 1.97 41.96 25.82
C ASP A 66 2.00 41.02 27.02
N GLY A 67 1.73 39.70 26.79
CA GLY A 67 1.64 38.66 27.81
C GLY A 67 0.35 38.66 28.60
N SER A 68 -0.53 39.64 28.49
CA SER A 68 -1.79 39.73 29.22
C SER A 68 -2.80 38.68 28.74
N PHE A 69 -3.65 38.17 29.64
CA PHE A 69 -4.76 37.31 29.29
C PHE A 69 -6.03 37.66 30.05
N LYS A 70 -7.18 37.33 29.46
CA LYS A 70 -8.49 37.51 30.03
C LYS A 70 -9.39 36.36 29.67
N ILE A 71 -9.84 35.61 30.68
CA ILE A 71 -10.79 34.49 30.53
C ILE A 71 -12.10 34.90 31.19
N GLU A 72 -13.15 34.95 30.40
CA GLU A 72 -14.49 35.40 30.82
C GLU A 72 -15.49 34.24 30.91
N LYS A 73 -16.68 34.54 31.45
CA LYS A 73 -17.83 33.63 31.56
C LYS A 73 -17.54 32.38 32.39
N LEU A 74 -16.85 32.56 33.51
CA LEU A 74 -16.58 31.48 34.45
C LEU A 74 -17.74 31.33 35.44
N PRO A 75 -18.12 30.06 35.77
CA PRO A 75 -19.08 29.81 36.85
C PRO A 75 -18.46 30.11 38.22
N ASP A 76 -19.29 30.31 39.27
CA ASP A 76 -18.79 30.40 40.66
C ASP A 76 -18.29 29.01 41.09
N GLY A 77 -17.12 28.92 41.77
CA GLY A 77 -16.53 27.67 42.22
C GLY A 77 -15.03 27.71 42.41
N LYS A 78 -14.44 26.57 42.76
CA LYS A 78 -13.01 26.38 42.83
C LYS A 78 -12.49 25.86 41.50
N PHE A 79 -11.38 26.40 41.01
CA PHE A 79 -10.77 26.08 39.75
C PHE A 79 -9.24 25.90 39.88
N ILE A 80 -8.70 25.12 39.00
CA ILE A 80 -7.28 25.03 38.75
C ILE A 80 -7.00 25.80 37.44
N ILE A 81 -6.15 26.82 37.52
CA ILE A 81 -5.68 27.55 36.39
C ILE A 81 -4.30 26.98 36.01
N GLU A 82 -4.22 26.38 34.85
CA GLU A 82 -3.00 25.79 34.31
C GLU A 82 -2.46 26.69 33.19
N ILE A 83 -1.21 27.09 33.31
CA ILE A 83 -0.51 27.96 32.35
C ILE A 83 0.63 27.16 31.76
N THR A 84 0.52 26.93 30.44
CA THR A 84 1.48 26.10 29.71
C THR A 84 2.03 26.83 28.51
N TYR A 85 3.35 26.74 28.31
CA TYR A 85 4.03 27.27 27.16
C TYR A 85 5.18 26.34 26.75
N ILE A 86 5.42 26.20 25.42
CA ILE A 86 6.45 25.28 24.91
C ILE A 86 7.82 25.74 25.40
N GLY A 87 8.57 24.82 26.02
CA GLY A 87 9.89 25.11 26.57
C GLY A 87 9.88 25.66 28.00
N TYR A 88 8.72 25.77 28.66
CA TYR A 88 8.59 26.29 30.01
C TYR A 88 7.90 25.30 30.94
N LYS A 89 8.26 25.33 32.23
CA LYS A 89 7.58 24.53 33.26
C LYS A 89 6.15 25.00 33.46
N THR A 90 5.21 24.07 33.40
CA THR A 90 3.79 24.35 33.63
C THR A 90 3.55 24.93 35.02
N ILE A 91 2.82 26.04 35.11
CA ILE A 91 2.33 26.58 36.39
C ILE A 91 0.88 26.14 36.56
N SER A 92 0.56 25.58 37.72
CA SER A 92 -0.80 25.26 38.16
C SER A 92 -1.13 26.09 39.40
N LYS A 93 -2.26 26.80 39.37
CA LYS A 93 -2.69 27.68 40.48
C LYS A 93 -4.16 27.47 40.79
N GLU A 94 -4.46 27.02 42.01
CA GLU A 94 -5.86 26.97 42.46
C GLU A 94 -6.41 28.37 42.74
N THR A 95 -7.66 28.61 42.38
CA THR A 95 -8.36 29.86 42.64
C THR A 95 -9.85 29.62 42.90
N THR A 96 -10.54 30.54 43.56
CA THR A 96 -11.95 30.44 43.88
C THR A 96 -12.70 31.68 43.43
N LEU A 97 -13.73 31.51 42.63
CA LEU A 97 -14.69 32.57 42.29
C LEU A 97 -15.90 32.51 43.19
N GLU A 98 -16.15 33.59 43.94
CA GLU A 98 -17.30 33.68 44.86
C GLU A 98 -18.27 34.80 44.42
N ARG A 99 -19.57 34.69 44.86
CA ARG A 99 -20.62 35.63 44.47
C ARG A 99 -20.33 37.12 44.70
N GLY A 100 -19.37 37.45 45.55
CA GLY A 100 -18.94 38.85 45.84
C GLY A 100 -17.65 39.27 45.12
N LYS A 101 -16.90 38.34 44.53
CA LYS A 101 -15.59 38.59 43.97
C LYS A 101 -15.47 37.85 42.62
N ARG A 102 -16.10 38.45 41.58
CA ARG A 102 -16.25 37.81 40.25
C ARG A 102 -15.06 38.10 39.31
N ASN A 103 -14.19 39.06 39.69
CA ASN A 103 -12.99 39.38 38.89
C ASN A 103 -11.75 39.05 39.74
N ILE A 104 -10.93 38.11 39.24
CA ILE A 104 -9.67 37.72 39.84
C ILE A 104 -8.55 38.20 38.93
N ASN A 105 -7.63 39.00 39.47
CA ASN A 105 -6.37 39.31 38.82
C ASN A 105 -5.28 38.51 39.48
N LEU A 106 -4.61 37.64 38.69
CA LEU A 106 -3.51 36.79 39.16
C LEU A 106 -2.16 37.53 39.21
N GLY A 107 -2.12 38.76 38.71
CA GLY A 107 -0.85 39.56 38.60
C GLY A 107 0.08 38.99 37.53
N ASP A 108 1.36 39.26 37.72
CA ASP A 108 2.44 38.74 36.88
C ASP A 108 2.78 37.31 37.28
N LEU A 109 2.78 36.41 36.27
CA LEU A 109 3.05 34.99 36.42
C LEU A 109 4.34 34.64 35.68
N TYR A 110 5.34 34.23 36.41
CA TYR A 110 6.69 33.98 35.87
C TYR A 110 6.86 32.53 35.50
N LEU A 111 7.07 32.25 34.21
CA LEU A 111 7.39 30.92 33.68
C LEU A 111 8.89 30.72 33.66
N ASN A 112 9.37 29.60 34.23
CA ASN A 112 10.77 29.18 34.13
C ASN A 112 10.95 28.25 32.93
N GLU A 113 12.05 28.37 32.20
CA GLU A 113 12.39 27.42 31.14
C GLU A 113 12.49 25.98 31.68
N ASP A 114 11.98 25.04 30.92
CA ASP A 114 12.07 23.60 31.21
C ASP A 114 13.17 22.99 30.37
N THR A 115 14.37 22.92 30.91
CA THR A 115 15.54 22.34 30.23
C THR A 115 15.45 20.81 30.05
N GLU A 116 14.48 20.13 30.69
CA GLU A 116 14.28 18.69 30.55
C GLU A 116 13.24 18.30 29.49
N SER A 117 12.49 19.25 28.94
CA SER A 117 11.38 19.00 27.98
C SER A 117 11.70 19.50 26.58
N LEU A 118 12.77 19.01 25.97
CA LEU A 118 12.90 19.03 24.51
C LEU A 118 12.01 17.94 23.91
N GLU A 119 10.69 18.11 23.97
CA GLU A 119 9.78 17.26 23.21
C GLU A 119 9.86 17.62 21.73
N GLU A 120 10.18 16.61 20.95
CA GLU A 120 10.36 16.58 19.51
C GLU A 120 9.24 17.31 18.76
N VAL A 121 9.52 18.48 18.25
CA VAL A 121 8.71 19.12 17.21
C VAL A 121 8.72 18.17 16.02
N THR A 122 7.58 17.60 15.67
CA THR A 122 7.47 16.79 14.45
C THR A 122 7.63 17.72 13.24
N VAL A 123 8.86 18.06 12.93
CA VAL A 123 9.23 18.63 11.65
C VAL A 123 9.11 17.48 10.67
N ILE A 124 8.12 17.53 9.79
CA ILE A 124 8.13 16.64 8.62
C ILE A 124 9.44 16.94 7.92
N ALA A 125 10.33 15.97 7.89
CA ALA A 125 11.64 16.13 7.31
C ALA A 125 11.50 16.61 5.88
N GLU A 126 12.27 17.60 5.49
CA GLU A 126 12.22 18.14 4.13
C GLU A 126 12.79 17.15 3.11
N VAL A 127 13.55 16.16 3.59
CA VAL A 127 14.20 15.13 2.79
C VAL A 127 13.92 13.77 3.43
N SER A 128 13.52 12.84 2.61
CA SER A 128 13.32 11.46 3.02
C SER A 128 14.61 10.85 3.52
N THR A 129 14.51 10.04 4.58
CA THR A 129 15.65 9.34 5.18
C THR A 129 15.42 7.85 5.15
N ILE A 130 16.48 7.10 4.87
CA ILE A 130 16.45 5.64 4.90
C ILE A 130 17.19 5.18 6.15
N GLN A 131 16.53 4.39 6.98
CA GLN A 131 17.08 3.82 8.22
C GLN A 131 16.96 2.32 8.20
N GLN A 132 18.03 1.60 8.50
CA GLN A 132 17.97 0.15 8.68
C GLN A 132 17.62 -0.15 10.14
N LYS A 133 16.52 -0.87 10.37
CA LYS A 133 16.16 -1.48 11.66
C LYS A 133 16.48 -2.97 11.67
N ILE A 134 16.23 -3.66 12.79
CA ILE A 134 16.60 -5.08 12.96
C ILE A 134 15.92 -5.97 11.92
N ASP A 135 14.66 -5.70 11.58
CA ASP A 135 13.83 -6.53 10.69
C ASP A 135 13.36 -5.82 9.42
N ARG A 136 13.68 -4.53 9.26
CA ARG A 136 13.13 -3.72 8.16
C ARG A 136 14.00 -2.53 7.78
N LYS A 137 13.83 -2.07 6.57
CA LYS A 137 14.31 -0.77 6.08
C LYS A 137 13.17 0.24 6.20
N VAL A 138 13.36 1.31 6.95
CA VAL A 138 12.36 2.37 7.14
C VAL A 138 12.73 3.57 6.28
N ILE A 139 11.84 3.96 5.41
CA ILE A 139 11.95 5.17 4.59
C ILE A 139 10.98 6.18 5.16
N ASN A 140 11.49 7.17 5.89
CA ASN A 140 10.69 8.28 6.38
C ASN A 140 10.40 9.20 5.20
N ILE A 141 9.12 9.42 4.91
CA ILE A 141 8.69 10.20 3.77
C ILE A 141 8.82 11.67 4.10
N GLY A 142 9.73 12.33 3.41
CA GLY A 142 9.89 13.77 3.44
C GLY A 142 9.02 14.46 2.40
N LYS A 143 9.12 15.79 2.41
CA LYS A 143 8.42 16.62 1.43
C LYS A 143 8.91 16.38 0.00
N ASP A 144 10.10 15.86 -0.18
CA ASP A 144 10.71 15.50 -1.47
C ASP A 144 9.95 14.38 -2.17
N LEU A 145 9.60 13.31 -1.47
CA LEU A 145 8.87 12.19 -2.06
C LEU A 145 7.37 12.49 -2.25
N THR A 146 6.75 13.30 -1.39
CA THR A 146 5.34 13.68 -1.58
C THR A 146 5.09 14.53 -2.82
N THR A 147 6.13 15.02 -3.48
CA THR A 147 6.03 15.73 -4.76
C THR A 147 6.13 14.85 -5.98
N SER A 148 6.45 13.58 -5.82
CA SER A 148 6.58 12.64 -6.94
C SER A 148 5.25 12.38 -7.65
N GLY A 149 4.15 12.60 -6.95
CA GLY A 149 2.80 12.46 -7.46
C GLY A 149 1.76 12.44 -6.34
N PRO A 150 0.46 12.35 -6.68
CA PRO A 150 -0.62 12.47 -5.72
C PRO A 150 -0.82 11.26 -4.82
N THR A 151 -0.34 10.08 -5.23
CA THR A 151 -0.69 8.80 -4.61
C THR A 151 0.51 8.06 -4.02
N ALA A 152 0.24 7.02 -3.24
CA ALA A 152 1.27 6.10 -2.77
C ALA A 152 1.99 5.40 -3.92
N SER A 153 1.28 5.08 -5.00
CA SER A 153 1.86 4.46 -6.20
C SER A 153 3.01 5.31 -6.75
N ASP A 154 2.82 6.63 -6.82
CA ASP A 154 3.84 7.55 -7.32
C ASP A 154 5.07 7.61 -6.41
N ILE A 155 4.86 7.54 -5.09
CA ILE A 155 5.97 7.45 -4.13
C ILE A 155 6.72 6.13 -4.27
N MET A 156 5.99 5.01 -4.43
CA MET A 156 6.60 3.67 -4.51
C MET A 156 7.60 3.55 -5.65
N ASN A 157 7.34 4.20 -6.78
CA ASN A 157 8.29 4.24 -7.90
C ASN A 157 9.66 4.86 -7.54
N ASN A 158 9.69 5.69 -6.50
CA ASN A 158 10.91 6.35 -6.02
C ASN A 158 11.55 5.63 -4.82
N ILE A 159 10.96 4.52 -4.37
CA ILE A 159 11.49 3.73 -3.26
C ILE A 159 12.51 2.71 -3.79
N PRO A 160 13.70 2.61 -3.15
CA PRO A 160 14.69 1.61 -3.52
C PRO A 160 14.14 0.19 -3.52
N SER A 161 14.51 -0.60 -4.51
CA SER A 161 14.13 -2.02 -4.68
C SER A 161 12.64 -2.28 -4.95
N VAL A 162 11.80 -1.25 -4.96
CA VAL A 162 10.39 -1.34 -5.32
C VAL A 162 10.22 -0.94 -6.79
N ASN A 163 9.40 -1.67 -7.52
CA ASN A 163 9.00 -1.33 -8.87
C ASN A 163 7.48 -1.50 -9.00
N ILE A 164 6.84 -0.58 -9.69
CA ILE A 164 5.42 -0.69 -10.05
C ILE A 164 5.34 -0.90 -11.55
N ASP A 165 4.63 -1.94 -11.95
CA ASP A 165 4.23 -2.11 -13.32
C ASP A 165 3.26 -0.98 -13.68
N GLN A 166 3.58 -0.23 -14.71
CA GLN A 166 2.76 0.93 -15.09
C GLN A 166 1.48 0.54 -15.82
N GLN A 167 1.43 -0.67 -16.36
CA GLN A 167 0.27 -1.20 -17.07
C GLN A 167 -0.75 -1.78 -16.10
N THR A 168 -0.32 -2.74 -15.27
CA THR A 168 -1.21 -3.42 -14.33
C THR A 168 -1.33 -2.65 -13.00
N GLY A 169 -0.33 -1.87 -12.64
CA GLY A 169 -0.16 -1.24 -11.34
C GLY A 169 0.41 -2.19 -10.29
N ASP A 170 0.79 -3.39 -10.68
CA ASP A 170 1.34 -4.39 -9.77
C ASP A 170 2.68 -3.93 -9.19
N ILE A 171 2.84 -4.21 -7.92
CA ILE A 171 4.05 -3.86 -7.20
C ILE A 171 4.99 -5.06 -7.11
N SER A 172 6.26 -4.82 -7.39
CA SER A 172 7.32 -5.81 -7.18
C SER A 172 8.40 -5.28 -6.25
N LEU A 173 9.00 -6.19 -5.51
CA LEU A 173 10.15 -5.91 -4.66
C LEU A 173 11.30 -6.80 -5.08
N ARG A 174 12.41 -6.18 -5.51
CA ARG A 174 13.59 -6.90 -6.05
C ARG A 174 13.24 -7.82 -7.25
N GLY A 175 12.34 -7.34 -8.12
CA GLY A 175 11.95 -8.05 -9.35
C GLY A 175 10.91 -9.17 -9.17
N ASN A 176 10.40 -9.40 -7.97
CA ASN A 176 9.33 -10.36 -7.73
C ASN A 176 8.03 -9.64 -7.36
N GLN A 177 6.93 -9.98 -8.03
CA GLN A 177 5.61 -9.33 -7.87
C GLN A 177 4.86 -9.78 -6.62
N ASN A 178 5.22 -10.92 -6.01
CA ASN A 178 4.54 -11.44 -4.82
C ASN A 178 4.91 -10.66 -3.56
N VAL A 179 4.43 -9.42 -3.48
CA VAL A 179 4.66 -8.48 -2.39
C VAL A 179 3.36 -8.22 -1.65
N GLN A 180 3.37 -8.40 -0.33
CA GLN A 180 2.23 -7.99 0.49
C GLN A 180 2.29 -6.49 0.78
N VAL A 181 1.17 -5.79 0.60
CA VAL A 181 1.03 -4.39 0.96
C VAL A 181 0.15 -4.26 2.20
N MET A 182 0.67 -3.59 3.20
CA MET A 182 -0.02 -3.28 4.46
C MET A 182 -0.20 -1.78 4.60
N VAL A 183 -1.25 -1.37 5.29
CA VAL A 183 -1.45 0.00 5.73
C VAL A 183 -1.56 0.02 7.25
N ASP A 184 -0.67 0.76 7.93
CA ASP A 184 -0.57 0.79 9.39
C ASP A 184 -0.44 -0.60 10.04
N GLY A 185 0.23 -1.53 9.36
CA GLY A 185 0.46 -2.90 9.81
C GLY A 185 -0.70 -3.86 9.53
N LYS A 186 -1.73 -3.45 8.79
CA LYS A 186 -2.93 -4.25 8.47
C LYS A 186 -2.97 -4.55 6.98
N LEU A 187 -3.24 -5.81 6.63
CA LEU A 187 -3.47 -6.21 5.24
C LEU A 187 -4.78 -5.59 4.74
N SER A 188 -4.79 -5.17 3.49
CA SER A 188 -5.99 -4.73 2.80
C SER A 188 -6.55 -5.83 1.89
N ASN A 189 -7.87 -5.84 1.70
CA ASN A 189 -8.52 -6.68 0.67
C ASN A 189 -8.56 -6.03 -0.69
N ILE A 190 -8.31 -4.73 -0.73
CA ILE A 190 -8.19 -4.00 -1.98
C ILE A 190 -6.92 -4.50 -2.67
N PRO A 191 -6.96 -4.85 -3.95
CA PRO A 191 -5.76 -5.18 -4.70
C PRO A 191 -4.68 -4.13 -4.51
N ALA A 192 -3.42 -4.55 -4.35
CA ALA A 192 -2.32 -3.65 -4.01
C ALA A 192 -2.21 -2.46 -4.97
N ALA A 193 -2.38 -2.71 -6.27
CA ALA A 193 -2.38 -1.69 -7.31
C ALA A 193 -3.46 -0.61 -7.08
N GLN A 194 -4.68 -1.03 -6.78
CA GLN A 194 -5.80 -0.13 -6.50
C GLN A 194 -5.58 0.62 -5.18
N LEU A 195 -5.18 -0.08 -4.12
CA LEU A 195 -4.88 0.50 -2.81
C LEU A 195 -3.85 1.62 -2.89
N LEU A 196 -2.74 1.37 -3.60
CA LEU A 196 -1.66 2.35 -3.75
C LEU A 196 -2.09 3.61 -4.51
N ARG A 197 -3.01 3.49 -5.46
CA ARG A 197 -3.56 4.63 -6.20
C ARG A 197 -4.54 5.46 -5.36
N GLN A 198 -5.14 4.88 -4.32
CA GLN A 198 -6.12 5.55 -3.47
C GLN A 198 -5.48 6.30 -2.29
N ILE A 199 -4.32 5.86 -1.79
CA ILE A 199 -3.65 6.50 -0.66
C ILE A 199 -2.98 7.79 -1.11
N PRO A 200 -3.38 8.96 -0.58
CA PRO A 200 -2.71 10.22 -0.90
C PRO A 200 -1.26 10.21 -0.43
N SER A 201 -0.34 10.66 -1.28
CA SER A 201 1.10 10.72 -0.96
C SER A 201 1.39 11.53 0.30
N THR A 202 0.62 12.59 0.53
CA THR A 202 0.76 13.48 1.70
C THR A 202 0.29 12.86 3.01
N SER A 203 -0.50 11.80 2.96
CA SER A 203 -0.95 11.04 4.14
C SER A 203 0.11 10.08 4.66
N ILE A 204 1.16 9.80 3.89
CA ILE A 204 2.17 8.81 4.22
C ILE A 204 3.24 9.43 5.11
N LYS A 205 3.46 8.85 6.28
CA LYS A 205 4.53 9.22 7.21
C LYS A 205 5.84 8.51 6.88
N GLN A 206 5.76 7.19 6.68
CA GLN A 206 6.91 6.36 6.36
C GLN A 206 6.46 5.10 5.60
N ILE A 207 7.39 4.52 4.88
CA ILE A 207 7.25 3.23 4.23
C ILE A 207 8.28 2.28 4.86
N GLU A 208 7.83 1.11 5.25
CA GLU A 208 8.67 0.07 5.81
C GLU A 208 8.80 -1.06 4.79
N LEU A 209 10.03 -1.30 4.34
CA LEU A 209 10.36 -2.45 3.51
C LEU A 209 10.87 -3.58 4.39
N ILE A 210 10.12 -4.65 4.47
CA ILE A 210 10.42 -5.82 5.30
C ILE A 210 10.74 -6.97 4.33
N THR A 211 11.97 -7.03 3.87
CA THR A 211 12.41 -8.01 2.85
C THR A 211 12.50 -9.43 3.42
N ASN A 212 12.83 -9.54 4.70
CA ASN A 212 12.81 -10.79 5.46
C ASN A 212 11.92 -10.60 6.70
N PRO A 213 10.60 -10.79 6.63
CA PRO A 213 9.72 -10.59 7.78
C PRO A 213 9.98 -11.60 8.90
N SER A 214 9.83 -11.13 10.15
CA SER A 214 9.92 -11.98 11.33
C SER A 214 8.69 -12.89 11.46
N ALA A 215 8.75 -13.90 12.34
CA ALA A 215 7.68 -14.86 12.58
C ALA A 215 6.33 -14.26 13.00
N LYS A 216 6.30 -13.03 13.49
CA LYS A 216 5.09 -12.26 13.81
C LYS A 216 4.23 -11.98 12.58
N TYR A 217 4.87 -11.80 11.42
CA TYR A 217 4.18 -11.48 10.18
C TYR A 217 3.69 -12.74 9.50
N ASN A 218 2.66 -12.58 8.68
CA ASN A 218 2.25 -13.61 7.74
C ASN A 218 3.43 -14.00 6.84
N PRO A 219 3.77 -15.30 6.71
CA PRO A 219 4.85 -15.76 5.86
C PRO A 219 4.55 -15.65 4.36
N GLU A 220 3.32 -15.33 3.99
CA GLU A 220 2.87 -15.15 2.61
C GLU A 220 3.51 -13.91 1.97
N GLY A 221 3.86 -14.01 0.67
CA GLY A 221 4.55 -12.96 -0.08
C GLY A 221 6.06 -13.17 -0.11
N MET A 222 6.57 -13.67 -1.25
CA MET A 222 7.95 -14.11 -1.41
C MET A 222 8.99 -13.01 -1.35
N SER A 223 8.63 -11.83 -1.80
CA SER A 223 9.55 -10.69 -1.89
C SER A 223 9.60 -9.86 -0.63
N GLY A 224 8.67 -10.10 0.29
CA GLY A 224 8.56 -9.35 1.52
C GLY A 224 7.26 -8.58 1.67
N ILE A 225 7.28 -7.63 2.60
CA ILE A 225 6.13 -6.81 2.95
C ILE A 225 6.48 -5.35 2.75
N ILE A 226 5.58 -4.58 2.15
CA ILE A 226 5.63 -3.13 2.12
C ILE A 226 4.55 -2.61 3.05
N ASN A 227 4.94 -2.00 4.15
CA ASN A 227 4.01 -1.44 5.12
C ASN A 227 3.99 0.08 5.03
N ILE A 228 2.85 0.64 4.65
CA ILE A 228 2.62 2.08 4.53
C ILE A 228 2.10 2.59 5.85
N ILE A 229 2.87 3.43 6.51
CA ILE A 229 2.49 4.05 7.77
C ILE A 229 1.97 5.45 7.50
N LEU A 230 0.73 5.69 7.87
CA LEU A 230 0.07 6.98 7.68
C LEU A 230 0.35 7.93 8.85
N HIS A 231 0.24 9.23 8.59
CA HIS A 231 0.27 10.24 9.65
C HIS A 231 -0.93 10.07 10.56
N LYS A 232 -0.69 9.82 11.85
CA LYS A 232 -1.74 9.88 12.87
C LYS A 232 -1.72 11.28 13.48
N ASN A 233 -2.76 12.04 13.22
CA ASN A 233 -2.93 13.33 13.87
C ASN A 233 -3.36 13.12 15.31
N VAL A 234 -2.43 13.30 16.26
CA VAL A 234 -2.66 13.13 17.71
C VAL A 234 -3.05 14.46 18.39
N ASN A 235 -3.29 15.52 17.62
CA ASN A 235 -3.64 16.83 18.15
C ASN A 235 -5.06 16.84 18.72
N ILE A 236 -5.24 17.39 19.91
CA ILE A 236 -6.57 17.65 20.46
C ILE A 236 -7.23 18.74 19.63
N GLY A 237 -8.49 18.54 19.24
CA GLY A 237 -9.25 19.43 18.38
C GLY A 237 -9.40 18.91 16.97
N PHE A 238 -9.83 19.76 16.07
CA PHE A 238 -10.09 19.45 14.66
C PHE A 238 -8.88 19.78 13.80
N ASN A 239 -8.50 18.86 12.94
CA ASN A 239 -7.47 19.05 11.92
C ASN A 239 -7.77 18.18 10.69
N GLY A 240 -7.23 18.58 9.55
CA GLY A 240 -7.41 17.84 8.31
C GLY A 240 -6.51 18.33 7.20
N ASN A 241 -6.59 17.62 6.08
CA ASN A 241 -5.83 17.87 4.88
C ASN A 241 -6.75 17.66 3.67
N LEU A 242 -6.70 18.56 2.71
CA LEU A 242 -7.39 18.48 1.43
C LEU A 242 -6.33 18.42 0.33
N ASN A 243 -6.46 17.45 -0.57
CA ASN A 243 -5.62 17.30 -1.74
C ASN A 243 -6.48 17.26 -3.00
N LEU A 244 -6.03 17.95 -4.03
CA LEU A 244 -6.61 17.96 -5.35
C LEU A 244 -5.49 17.72 -6.36
N GLY A 245 -5.72 16.86 -7.34
CA GLY A 245 -4.76 16.52 -8.38
C GLY A 245 -5.44 16.41 -9.73
N LEU A 246 -4.77 16.90 -10.75
CA LEU A 246 -5.15 16.77 -12.15
C LEU A 246 -3.94 16.27 -12.93
N THR A 247 -4.12 15.16 -13.63
CA THR A 247 -3.10 14.60 -14.55
C THR A 247 -3.67 14.64 -15.96
N TYR A 248 -2.83 14.92 -16.94
CA TYR A 248 -3.22 14.99 -18.33
C TYR A 248 -2.08 14.50 -19.23
N GLN A 249 -2.44 13.70 -20.22
CA GLN A 249 -1.67 13.46 -21.44
C GLN A 249 -2.64 13.41 -22.63
N LEU A 250 -3.32 12.30 -22.86
CA LEU A 250 -4.38 12.16 -23.85
C LEU A 250 -5.75 12.36 -23.19
N GLU A 251 -5.95 11.73 -22.04
CA GLU A 251 -7.18 11.80 -21.26
C GLU A 251 -6.94 12.48 -19.90
N PRO A 252 -7.92 13.29 -19.41
CA PRO A 252 -7.82 13.94 -18.11
C PRO A 252 -8.08 12.94 -16.98
N LYS A 253 -7.30 13.05 -15.91
CA LYS A 253 -7.43 12.22 -14.71
C LYS A 253 -7.51 13.13 -13.49
N PHE A 254 -8.58 13.01 -12.72
CA PHE A 254 -8.81 13.81 -11.55
C PHE A 254 -8.80 12.93 -10.29
N ASN A 255 -8.08 13.38 -9.28
CA ASN A 255 -8.11 12.78 -7.96
C ASN A 255 -8.26 13.82 -6.87
N SER A 256 -9.01 13.47 -5.84
CA SER A 256 -9.14 14.31 -4.66
C SER A 256 -9.14 13.47 -3.40
N SER A 257 -8.69 14.05 -2.30
CA SER A 257 -8.86 13.45 -0.99
C SER A 257 -9.03 14.49 0.10
N ILE A 258 -9.79 14.14 1.12
CA ILE A 258 -9.92 14.88 2.35
C ILE A 258 -9.75 13.94 3.53
N ASP A 259 -8.82 14.26 4.42
CA ASP A 259 -8.59 13.55 5.67
C ASP A 259 -8.96 14.47 6.83
N MET A 260 -9.70 13.97 7.78
CA MET A 260 -10.17 14.71 8.95
C MET A 260 -9.95 13.90 10.22
N ASN A 261 -9.60 14.59 11.29
CA ASN A 261 -9.48 14.02 12.62
C ASN A 261 -10.02 15.00 13.64
N TYR A 262 -10.79 14.48 14.59
CA TYR A 262 -11.31 15.24 15.73
C TYR A 262 -11.10 14.46 17.00
N ARG A 263 -10.26 14.98 17.90
CA ARG A 263 -10.02 14.39 19.21
C ARG A 263 -10.57 15.27 20.32
N ASN A 264 -11.35 14.68 21.21
CA ASN A 264 -11.85 15.32 22.41
C ASN A 264 -11.80 14.33 23.59
N GLY A 265 -10.92 14.60 24.57
CA GLY A 265 -10.72 13.74 25.73
C GLY A 265 -10.37 12.30 25.37
N LYS A 266 -11.24 11.37 25.75
CA LYS A 266 -11.07 9.92 25.55
C LYS A 266 -11.47 9.43 24.17
N LEU A 267 -12.08 10.25 23.33
CA LEU A 267 -12.54 9.87 22.00
C LEU A 267 -11.72 10.57 20.92
N ASN A 268 -11.35 9.80 19.91
CA ASN A 268 -10.73 10.28 18.70
C ASN A 268 -11.52 9.77 17.49
N PHE A 269 -12.17 10.68 16.79
CA PHE A 269 -12.87 10.40 15.54
C PHE A 269 -11.95 10.74 14.38
N TYR A 270 -11.86 9.84 13.40
CA TYR A 270 -11.12 10.11 12.17
C TYR A 270 -11.91 9.59 10.98
N GLY A 271 -11.74 10.27 9.87
CA GLY A 271 -12.35 9.88 8.62
C GLY A 271 -11.58 10.43 7.45
N SER A 272 -11.68 9.75 6.33
CA SER A 272 -11.18 10.21 5.05
C SER A 272 -12.17 9.87 3.95
N TYR A 273 -12.12 10.68 2.93
CA TYR A 273 -12.75 10.41 1.65
C TYR A 273 -11.71 10.65 0.56
N GLY A 274 -11.59 9.71 -0.35
CA GLY A 274 -10.76 9.81 -1.54
C GLY A 274 -11.58 9.46 -2.78
N ASN A 275 -11.29 10.12 -3.88
CA ASN A 275 -11.89 9.78 -5.14
C ASN A 275 -10.82 9.80 -6.24
N ASN A 276 -11.00 8.93 -7.25
CA ASN A 276 -10.17 8.89 -8.44
C ASN A 276 -11.07 8.66 -9.65
N ILE A 277 -11.09 9.65 -10.54
CA ILE A 277 -11.78 9.59 -11.83
C ILE A 277 -10.70 9.65 -12.90
N SER A 278 -10.57 8.62 -13.71
CA SER A 278 -9.50 8.54 -14.71
C SER A 278 -9.91 7.71 -15.92
N ASP A 279 -9.64 8.25 -17.07
CA ASP A 279 -9.62 7.54 -18.33
C ASP A 279 -8.17 7.32 -18.74
N ASN A 280 -7.80 6.09 -19.11
CA ASN A 280 -6.45 5.75 -19.51
C ASN A 280 -6.46 5.08 -20.88
N ARG A 281 -5.78 5.65 -21.83
CA ARG A 281 -5.63 5.08 -23.16
C ARG A 281 -4.38 4.22 -23.24
N ASN A 282 -4.57 2.99 -23.67
CA ASN A 282 -3.51 2.01 -23.88
C ASN A 282 -3.55 1.55 -25.32
N THR A 283 -2.42 1.62 -26.00
CA THR A 283 -2.29 1.10 -27.37
C THR A 283 -1.15 0.10 -27.44
N GLY A 284 -1.23 -0.80 -28.40
CA GLY A 284 -0.13 -1.75 -28.59
C GLY A 284 -0.21 -2.51 -29.90
N LEU A 285 0.88 -3.23 -30.16
CA LEU A 285 1.08 -4.03 -31.36
C LEU A 285 1.73 -5.35 -30.96
N LEU A 286 1.07 -6.46 -31.27
CA LEU A 286 1.65 -7.81 -31.23
C LEU A 286 1.95 -8.24 -32.67
N THR A 287 3.12 -8.82 -32.88
CA THR A 287 3.56 -9.29 -34.19
C THR A 287 4.17 -10.68 -34.07
N GLN A 288 3.70 -11.62 -34.88
CA GLN A 288 4.23 -12.97 -35.10
C GLN A 288 4.65 -13.07 -36.58
N THR A 289 5.86 -12.64 -36.88
CA THR A 289 6.33 -12.47 -38.28
C THR A 289 6.33 -13.79 -39.03
N GLU A 290 6.76 -14.89 -38.38
CA GLU A 290 6.88 -16.21 -39.02
C GLU A 290 5.50 -16.84 -39.28
N ALA A 291 4.51 -16.56 -38.44
CA ALA A 291 3.11 -16.99 -38.61
C ALA A 291 2.30 -16.03 -39.49
N ASP A 292 2.90 -14.99 -40.04
CA ASP A 292 2.22 -13.93 -40.84
C ASP A 292 1.05 -13.28 -40.10
N VAL A 293 1.15 -13.10 -38.76
CA VAL A 293 0.07 -12.57 -37.95
C VAL A 293 0.49 -11.28 -37.25
N SER A 294 -0.39 -10.28 -37.25
CA SER A 294 -0.29 -9.06 -36.47
C SER A 294 -1.61 -8.71 -35.81
N GLN A 295 -1.51 -8.21 -34.57
CA GLN A 295 -2.66 -7.77 -33.78
C GLN A 295 -2.39 -6.39 -33.20
N THR A 296 -3.24 -5.41 -33.53
CA THR A 296 -3.25 -4.10 -32.86
C THR A 296 -4.32 -4.08 -31.80
N PHE A 297 -4.11 -3.30 -30.74
CA PHE A 297 -5.12 -3.04 -29.71
C PHE A 297 -5.10 -1.58 -29.29
N ASN A 298 -6.28 -1.08 -28.97
CA ASN A 298 -6.52 0.27 -28.47
C ASN A 298 -7.62 0.20 -27.42
N PHE A 299 -7.26 0.43 -26.17
CA PHE A 299 -8.14 0.30 -25.03
C PHE A 299 -8.27 1.64 -24.31
N LEU A 300 -9.49 1.97 -23.88
CA LEU A 300 -9.80 3.07 -23.01
C LEU A 300 -10.31 2.51 -21.68
N ASP A 301 -9.45 2.49 -20.66
CA ASP A 301 -9.83 2.11 -19.30
C ASP A 301 -10.46 3.29 -18.59
N GLN A 302 -11.73 3.17 -18.24
CA GLN A 302 -12.50 4.15 -17.50
C GLN A 302 -12.62 3.71 -16.04
N ARG A 303 -12.36 4.62 -15.12
CA ARG A 303 -12.34 4.33 -13.68
C ARG A 303 -12.95 5.47 -12.90
N ASN A 304 -13.89 5.14 -12.03
CA ASN A 304 -14.47 6.04 -11.06
C ASN A 304 -14.50 5.30 -9.71
N SER A 305 -13.64 5.70 -8.76
CA SER A 305 -13.55 5.06 -7.47
C SER A 305 -13.75 6.05 -6.33
N HIS A 306 -14.46 5.60 -5.30
CA HIS A 306 -14.72 6.34 -4.07
C HIS A 306 -14.32 5.50 -2.88
N LEU A 307 -13.39 6.00 -2.07
CA LEU A 307 -12.94 5.38 -0.84
C LEU A 307 -13.38 6.21 0.36
N PHE A 308 -14.15 5.62 1.24
CA PHE A 308 -14.57 6.21 2.51
C PHE A 308 -13.91 5.44 3.66
N LYS A 309 -13.33 6.15 4.61
CA LYS A 309 -12.87 5.60 5.87
C LYS A 309 -13.50 6.36 7.01
N PHE A 310 -14.00 5.65 8.01
CA PHE A 310 -14.45 6.23 9.26
C PHE A 310 -14.01 5.35 10.43
N GLY A 311 -13.52 5.97 11.49
CA GLY A 311 -13.09 5.22 12.67
C GLY A 311 -13.15 6.03 13.95
N VAL A 312 -13.18 5.30 15.05
CA VAL A 312 -13.22 5.84 16.41
C VAL A 312 -12.24 5.08 17.29
N ASP A 313 -11.34 5.81 17.95
CA ASP A 313 -10.55 5.27 19.06
C ASP A 313 -11.15 5.73 20.38
N TYR A 314 -11.42 4.80 21.28
CA TYR A 314 -11.89 5.05 22.63
C TYR A 314 -10.79 4.68 23.64
N TYR A 315 -10.17 5.68 24.22
CA TYR A 315 -9.20 5.55 25.30
C TYR A 315 -9.94 5.40 26.63
N ILE A 316 -10.33 4.17 26.98
CA ILE A 316 -11.08 3.85 28.20
C ILE A 316 -10.34 4.38 29.41
N ASN A 317 -9.04 4.11 29.48
CA ASN A 317 -8.07 4.67 30.41
C ASN A 317 -6.66 4.59 29.80
N ASP A 318 -5.61 4.92 30.59
CA ASP A 318 -4.22 4.95 30.10
C ASP A 318 -3.68 3.58 29.63
N LYS A 319 -4.36 2.48 30.02
CA LYS A 319 -3.95 1.10 29.71
C LYS A 319 -4.83 0.41 28.70
N ASN A 320 -6.08 0.85 28.57
CA ASN A 320 -7.08 0.19 27.74
C ASN A 320 -7.51 1.08 26.59
N THR A 321 -7.36 0.59 25.37
CA THR A 321 -7.85 1.25 24.17
C THR A 321 -8.69 0.29 23.35
N PHE A 322 -9.85 0.77 22.91
CA PHE A 322 -10.70 0.11 21.96
C PHE A 322 -10.82 0.96 20.71
N SER A 323 -10.61 0.37 19.55
CA SER A 323 -10.69 1.04 18.24
C SER A 323 -11.60 0.26 17.31
N ILE A 324 -12.44 0.98 16.59
CA ILE A 324 -13.22 0.41 15.49
C ILE A 324 -13.05 1.30 14.27
N PHE A 325 -13.00 0.70 13.09
CA PHE A 325 -13.10 1.46 11.86
C PHE A 325 -13.77 0.64 10.74
N THR A 326 -14.24 1.36 9.75
CA THR A 326 -14.67 0.79 8.47
C THR A 326 -13.98 1.50 7.31
N ASN A 327 -13.64 0.75 6.27
CA ASN A 327 -13.31 1.24 4.94
C ASN A 327 -14.40 0.77 3.98
N GLN A 328 -14.89 1.66 3.13
CA GLN A 328 -15.89 1.37 2.10
C GLN A 328 -15.31 1.85 0.77
N ASN A 329 -15.14 0.94 -0.17
CA ASN A 329 -14.68 1.25 -1.52
C ASN A 329 -15.78 0.93 -2.52
N ILE A 330 -16.11 1.90 -3.34
CA ILE A 330 -17.08 1.78 -4.42
C ILE A 330 -16.32 2.07 -5.70
N PHE A 331 -16.37 1.14 -6.62
CA PHE A 331 -15.73 1.27 -7.92
C PHE A 331 -16.77 1.03 -9.02
N ASP A 332 -16.79 1.92 -9.98
CA ASP A 332 -17.55 1.86 -11.20
C ASP A 332 -16.57 2.17 -12.35
N GLY A 333 -16.47 1.28 -13.30
CA GLY A 333 -15.53 1.44 -14.40
C GLY A 333 -15.66 0.35 -15.44
N GLY A 334 -14.74 0.35 -16.39
CA GLY A 334 -14.72 -0.63 -17.44
C GLY A 334 -13.63 -0.35 -18.46
N THR A 335 -13.63 -1.13 -19.51
CA THR A 335 -12.69 -0.98 -20.62
C THR A 335 -13.42 -1.10 -21.93
N ILE A 336 -13.43 -0.03 -22.70
CA ILE A 336 -13.90 -0.06 -24.08
C ILE A 336 -12.68 -0.25 -24.97
N GLY A 337 -12.72 -1.26 -25.85
CA GLY A 337 -11.54 -1.61 -26.61
C GLY A 337 -11.82 -2.11 -28.00
N GLN A 338 -10.80 -2.00 -28.83
CA GLN A 338 -10.77 -2.57 -30.17
C GLN A 338 -9.49 -3.36 -30.37
N THR A 339 -9.64 -4.59 -30.85
CA THR A 339 -8.54 -5.46 -31.24
C THR A 339 -8.69 -5.80 -32.72
N ASN A 340 -7.63 -5.58 -33.50
CA ASN A 340 -7.64 -5.89 -34.92
C ASN A 340 -6.56 -6.93 -35.22
N LEU A 341 -6.97 -8.09 -35.69
CA LEU A 341 -6.11 -9.21 -36.08
C LEU A 341 -6.07 -9.31 -37.58
N PHE A 342 -4.87 -9.33 -38.19
CA PHE A 342 -4.72 -9.40 -39.62
C PHE A 342 -3.41 -10.09 -40.05
N PRO A 343 -3.38 -10.74 -41.23
CA PRO A 343 -2.15 -11.19 -41.85
C PRO A 343 -1.23 -10.02 -42.18
N ILE A 344 0.06 -10.08 -41.86
CA ILE A 344 1.04 -9.04 -42.20
C ILE A 344 1.13 -8.85 -43.70
N SER A 345 1.08 -9.96 -44.45
CA SER A 345 1.14 -10.00 -45.92
C SER A 345 -0.11 -9.40 -46.59
N ASN A 346 -1.25 -9.37 -45.90
CA ASN A 346 -2.53 -8.84 -46.45
C ASN A 346 -3.36 -8.15 -45.34
N PRO A 347 -2.99 -6.94 -44.90
CA PRO A 347 -3.67 -6.24 -43.78
C PRO A 347 -5.16 -5.92 -43.99
N THR A 348 -5.67 -6.05 -45.24
CA THR A 348 -7.09 -5.82 -45.52
C THR A 348 -7.96 -7.04 -45.22
N ASN A 349 -7.38 -8.20 -44.98
CA ASN A 349 -8.04 -9.46 -44.70
C ASN A 349 -8.02 -9.77 -43.20
N GLY A 350 -8.65 -8.92 -42.39
CA GLY A 350 -8.55 -9.02 -40.94
C GLY A 350 -9.88 -9.38 -40.28
N GLN A 351 -9.74 -9.74 -38.99
CA GLN A 351 -10.83 -9.84 -38.01
C GLN A 351 -10.73 -8.64 -37.08
N PHE A 352 -11.87 -8.05 -36.78
CA PHE A 352 -12.00 -6.93 -35.86
C PHE A 352 -12.85 -7.37 -34.67
N GLN A 353 -12.39 -7.10 -33.49
CA GLN A 353 -13.14 -7.27 -32.25
C GLN A 353 -13.31 -5.92 -31.61
N ASP A 354 -14.56 -5.52 -31.39
CA ASP A 354 -14.92 -4.45 -30.46
C ASP A 354 -15.41 -5.08 -29.17
N PHE A 355 -14.94 -4.63 -28.02
CA PHE A 355 -15.43 -5.09 -26.74
C PHE A 355 -15.73 -3.93 -25.81
N ASP A 356 -16.77 -4.14 -25.01
CA ASP A 356 -17.18 -3.24 -23.94
C ASP A 356 -17.26 -4.07 -22.66
N ASN A 357 -16.38 -3.74 -21.70
CA ASN A 357 -16.27 -4.40 -20.43
C ASN A 357 -16.71 -3.41 -19.36
N MET A 358 -17.77 -3.72 -18.63
CA MET A 358 -18.29 -2.96 -17.50
C MET A 358 -18.02 -3.72 -16.21
N ASN A 359 -17.43 -3.06 -15.24
CA ASN A 359 -17.03 -3.63 -13.96
C ASN A 359 -17.46 -2.73 -12.81
N ASP A 360 -18.46 -3.18 -12.08
CA ASP A 360 -18.89 -2.55 -10.84
C ASP A 360 -18.47 -3.40 -9.65
N ASN A 361 -17.77 -2.81 -8.69
CA ASN A 361 -17.42 -3.55 -7.49
C ASN A 361 -17.51 -2.73 -6.20
N ASN A 362 -17.82 -3.43 -5.13
CA ASN A 362 -17.89 -2.89 -3.79
C ASN A 362 -17.00 -3.71 -2.86
N SER A 363 -16.15 -3.04 -2.09
CA SER A 363 -15.35 -3.69 -1.05
C SER A 363 -15.58 -2.99 0.28
N GLN A 364 -15.86 -3.78 1.31
CA GLN A 364 -16.17 -3.31 2.65
C GLN A 364 -15.23 -3.97 3.66
N GLN A 365 -14.64 -3.19 4.54
CA GLN A 365 -13.83 -3.66 5.65
C GLN A 365 -14.37 -3.13 6.96
N TYR A 366 -14.46 -4.02 7.94
CA TYR A 366 -14.84 -3.72 9.33
C TYR A 366 -13.75 -4.26 10.25
N ASN A 367 -13.20 -3.41 11.09
CA ASN A 367 -12.12 -3.77 12.00
C ASN A 367 -12.47 -3.36 13.42
N ALA A 368 -12.20 -4.25 14.36
CA ALA A 368 -12.29 -4.00 15.79
C ALA A 368 -10.97 -4.44 16.44
N ASP A 369 -10.39 -3.57 17.25
CA ASP A 369 -9.12 -3.76 17.95
C ASP A 369 -9.25 -3.38 19.42
N TYR A 370 -8.82 -4.28 20.29
CA TYR A 370 -8.72 -4.03 21.73
C TYR A 370 -7.30 -4.26 22.21
N LYS A 371 -6.71 -3.24 22.80
CA LYS A 371 -5.36 -3.30 23.36
C LYS A 371 -5.39 -3.01 24.86
N LEU A 372 -4.73 -3.90 25.62
CA LEU A 372 -4.44 -3.75 27.05
C LEU A 372 -2.92 -3.61 27.26
N ASP A 373 -2.47 -2.46 27.72
CA ASP A 373 -1.11 -2.23 28.18
C ASP A 373 -1.00 -2.51 29.67
N PHE A 374 -0.05 -3.37 30.08
CA PHE A 374 0.23 -3.68 31.48
C PHE A 374 1.12 -2.60 32.13
N GLU A 375 1.48 -2.78 33.42
CA GLU A 375 2.31 -1.83 34.18
C GLU A 375 3.69 -1.61 33.54
N LYS A 376 4.32 -2.69 33.06
CA LYS A 376 5.64 -2.62 32.46
C LYS A 376 5.55 -2.05 31.04
N GLU A 377 6.39 -1.06 30.74
CA GLU A 377 6.45 -0.43 29.45
C GLU A 377 6.68 -1.45 28.32
N GLY A 378 5.81 -1.41 27.25
CA GLY A 378 5.85 -2.35 26.13
C GLY A 378 5.24 -3.73 26.40
N HIS A 379 4.79 -4.00 27.63
CA HIS A 379 4.06 -5.23 27.96
C HIS A 379 2.59 -5.04 27.61
N ASN A 380 2.09 -5.79 26.65
CA ASN A 380 0.71 -5.65 26.18
C ASN A 380 0.12 -6.96 25.63
N ILE A 381 -1.20 -6.99 25.56
CA ILE A 381 -1.97 -7.95 24.79
C ILE A 381 -2.91 -7.19 23.85
N GLU A 382 -3.06 -7.67 22.63
CA GLU A 382 -3.89 -7.04 21.60
C GLU A 382 -4.73 -8.10 20.89
N LEU A 383 -6.03 -7.89 20.86
CA LEU A 383 -6.99 -8.70 20.10
C LEU A 383 -7.52 -7.87 18.94
N GLU A 384 -7.38 -8.38 17.75
CA GLU A 384 -7.89 -7.76 16.53
C GLU A 384 -8.80 -8.71 15.77
N VAL A 385 -9.93 -8.19 15.31
CA VAL A 385 -10.85 -8.87 14.40
C VAL A 385 -11.05 -7.97 13.19
N ASP A 386 -10.80 -8.53 12.02
CA ASP A 386 -10.94 -7.87 10.72
C ASP A 386 -11.86 -8.70 9.84
N TYR A 387 -12.95 -8.11 9.36
CA TYR A 387 -13.90 -8.73 8.45
C TYR A 387 -14.00 -7.91 7.18
N ASN A 388 -13.90 -8.57 6.05
CA ASN A 388 -13.89 -7.94 4.74
C ASN A 388 -14.83 -8.66 3.79
N THR A 389 -15.58 -7.89 3.00
CA THR A 389 -16.38 -8.39 1.89
C THR A 389 -15.95 -7.75 0.58
N TYR A 390 -16.16 -8.44 -0.51
CA TYR A 390 -15.95 -7.93 -1.86
C TYR A 390 -17.03 -8.54 -2.76
N GLU A 391 -17.71 -7.72 -3.50
CA GLU A 391 -18.72 -8.08 -4.48
C GLU A 391 -18.36 -7.39 -5.80
N SER A 392 -18.43 -8.10 -6.92
CA SER A 392 -18.08 -7.57 -8.24
C SER A 392 -18.96 -8.18 -9.32
N ASP A 393 -19.57 -7.32 -10.11
CA ASP A 393 -20.29 -7.67 -11.32
C ASP A 393 -19.45 -7.20 -12.52
N LEU A 394 -19.12 -8.13 -13.40
CA LEU A 394 -18.37 -7.89 -14.62
C LEU A 394 -19.18 -8.38 -15.82
N GLU A 395 -19.51 -7.46 -16.70
CA GLU A 395 -20.18 -7.75 -17.98
C GLU A 395 -19.24 -7.41 -19.14
N THR A 396 -19.09 -8.30 -20.10
CA THR A 396 -18.27 -8.07 -21.30
C THR A 396 -19.06 -8.42 -22.54
N VAL A 397 -19.26 -7.43 -23.40
CA VAL A 397 -19.89 -7.61 -24.71
C VAL A 397 -18.81 -7.68 -25.77
N ASN A 398 -18.75 -8.78 -26.53
CA ASN A 398 -17.78 -9.03 -27.59
C ASN A 398 -18.46 -9.04 -28.95
N THR A 399 -18.08 -8.11 -29.84
CA THR A 399 -18.59 -8.02 -31.20
C THR A 399 -17.48 -8.25 -32.22
N PHE A 400 -17.66 -9.20 -33.11
CA PHE A 400 -16.68 -9.58 -34.14
C PHE A 400 -17.19 -9.23 -35.54
N THR A 401 -16.28 -8.68 -36.35
CA THR A 401 -16.54 -8.37 -37.77
C THR A 401 -15.31 -8.73 -38.60
N GLY A 402 -15.50 -8.88 -39.92
CA GLY A 402 -14.40 -9.22 -40.84
C GLY A 402 -14.48 -10.67 -41.36
N ASN A 403 -13.31 -11.20 -41.76
CA ASN A 403 -13.26 -12.45 -42.52
C ASN A 403 -13.21 -13.77 -41.71
N LEU A 404 -13.07 -13.68 -40.40
CA LEU A 404 -13.14 -14.86 -39.52
C LEU A 404 -14.54 -14.94 -38.90
N VAL A 405 -15.17 -16.12 -39.04
CA VAL A 405 -16.54 -16.35 -38.56
C VAL A 405 -16.48 -16.81 -37.11
N ARG A 406 -16.45 -15.86 -36.19
CA ARG A 406 -16.73 -16.10 -34.77
C ARG A 406 -18.04 -15.39 -34.44
N PRO A 407 -18.98 -16.04 -33.73
CA PRO A 407 -20.18 -15.34 -33.28
C PRO A 407 -19.82 -14.25 -32.25
N ASN A 408 -20.65 -13.23 -32.19
CA ASN A 408 -20.66 -12.32 -31.06
C ASN A 408 -21.06 -13.09 -29.82
N PHE A 409 -20.54 -12.72 -28.66
CA PHE A 409 -20.91 -13.32 -27.39
C PHE A 409 -20.79 -12.33 -26.24
N ASP A 410 -21.61 -12.57 -25.23
CA ASP A 410 -21.59 -11.83 -23.99
C ASP A 410 -21.10 -12.74 -22.85
N GLU A 411 -20.37 -12.13 -21.91
CA GLU A 411 -19.86 -12.79 -20.71
C GLU A 411 -20.33 -12.02 -19.48
N PHE A 412 -20.74 -12.73 -18.48
CA PHE A 412 -21.11 -12.16 -17.20
C PHE A 412 -20.42 -12.93 -16.08
N THR A 413 -19.71 -12.22 -15.21
CA THR A 413 -19.02 -12.78 -14.05
C THR A 413 -19.44 -12.07 -12.78
N ASP A 414 -20.02 -12.83 -11.86
CA ASP A 414 -20.36 -12.40 -10.52
C ASP A 414 -19.34 -13.00 -9.55
N THR A 415 -18.77 -12.17 -8.68
CA THR A 415 -17.77 -12.58 -7.68
C THR A 415 -18.16 -12.11 -6.30
N GLU A 416 -18.35 -13.04 -5.38
CA GLU A 416 -18.53 -12.82 -3.96
C GLU A 416 -17.30 -13.32 -3.18
N ARG A 417 -16.74 -12.51 -2.29
CA ARG A 417 -15.56 -12.86 -1.50
C ARG A 417 -15.67 -12.35 -0.09
N ASN A 418 -15.41 -13.23 0.88
CA ASN A 418 -15.35 -12.88 2.28
C ASN A 418 -14.01 -13.30 2.90
N ARG A 419 -13.53 -12.50 3.82
CA ARG A 419 -12.34 -12.83 4.60
C ARG A 419 -12.48 -12.36 6.04
N THR A 420 -12.29 -13.29 6.97
CA THR A 420 -12.21 -13.00 8.41
C THR A 420 -10.80 -13.29 8.91
N THR A 421 -10.23 -12.33 9.61
CA THR A 421 -8.92 -12.50 10.29
C THR A 421 -9.08 -12.19 11.76
N ILE A 422 -8.65 -13.11 12.63
CA ILE A 422 -8.63 -12.94 14.08
C ILE A 422 -7.19 -13.09 14.55
N ASN A 423 -6.66 -12.07 15.19
CA ASN A 423 -5.29 -12.04 15.74
C ASN A 423 -5.34 -11.84 17.24
N LEU A 424 -4.56 -12.62 17.98
CA LEU A 424 -4.27 -12.38 19.39
C LEU A 424 -2.76 -12.36 19.58
N ASP A 425 -2.22 -11.21 19.93
CA ASP A 425 -0.80 -10.99 20.12
C ASP A 425 -0.49 -10.62 21.58
N TYR A 426 0.57 -11.21 22.13
CA TYR A 426 1.10 -10.95 23.47
C TYR A 426 2.57 -10.56 23.36
N VAL A 427 2.91 -9.40 23.91
CA VAL A 427 4.28 -8.89 23.97
C VAL A 427 4.72 -8.74 25.42
N ASN A 428 5.80 -9.41 25.82
CA ASN A 428 6.36 -9.34 27.17
C ASN A 428 7.83 -8.93 27.12
N PRO A 429 8.18 -7.70 27.51
CA PRO A 429 9.57 -7.29 27.73
C PRO A 429 10.10 -7.99 28.99
N LEU A 430 10.88 -9.06 28.80
CA LEU A 430 11.49 -9.83 29.91
C LEU A 430 12.50 -8.98 30.70
N SER A 431 13.21 -8.10 30.01
CA SER A 431 14.12 -7.09 30.59
C SER A 431 14.12 -5.84 29.75
N GLU A 432 14.93 -4.83 30.06
CA GLU A 432 15.12 -3.65 29.21
C GLU A 432 15.72 -3.99 27.82
N THR A 433 16.42 -5.13 27.75
CA THR A 433 17.13 -5.56 26.54
C THR A 433 16.55 -6.82 25.89
N ALA A 434 15.56 -7.46 26.50
CA ALA A 434 15.02 -8.72 25.99
C ALA A 434 13.49 -8.69 25.98
N LYS A 435 12.87 -9.15 24.87
CA LYS A 435 11.43 -9.29 24.74
C LYS A 435 11.04 -10.64 24.17
N LEU A 436 9.89 -11.13 24.60
CA LEU A 436 9.20 -12.30 24.07
C LEU A 436 7.89 -11.85 23.43
N GLU A 437 7.62 -12.33 22.23
CA GLU A 437 6.36 -12.10 21.51
C GLU A 437 5.74 -13.46 21.19
N LEU A 438 4.46 -13.60 21.45
CA LEU A 438 3.66 -14.78 21.14
C LEU A 438 2.39 -14.35 20.44
N GLY A 439 1.86 -15.16 19.55
CA GLY A 439 0.57 -14.89 18.98
C GLY A 439 -0.06 -16.09 18.30
N VAL A 440 -1.37 -16.01 18.16
CA VAL A 440 -2.19 -16.94 17.39
C VAL A 440 -3.06 -16.17 16.42
N GLN A 441 -3.32 -16.78 15.27
CA GLN A 441 -4.10 -16.18 14.21
C GLN A 441 -4.98 -17.22 13.53
N ALA A 442 -6.22 -16.84 13.21
CA ALA A 442 -7.09 -17.55 12.29
C ALA A 442 -7.38 -16.65 11.09
N ARG A 443 -7.29 -17.19 9.88
CA ARG A 443 -7.67 -16.53 8.61
C ARG A 443 -8.62 -17.46 7.88
N LEU A 444 -9.86 -17.01 7.71
CA LEU A 444 -10.92 -17.70 7.02
C LEU A 444 -11.22 -16.95 5.74
N PHE A 445 -11.21 -17.61 4.63
CA PHE A 445 -11.40 -17.00 3.33
C PHE A 445 -12.30 -17.89 2.48
N ASP A 446 -13.36 -17.30 1.94
CA ASP A 446 -14.26 -17.89 0.98
C ASP A 446 -14.42 -16.99 -0.24
N ASN A 447 -14.57 -17.60 -1.41
CA ASN A 447 -14.77 -16.91 -2.67
C ASN A 447 -15.61 -17.75 -3.60
N THR A 448 -16.71 -17.21 -4.09
CA THR A 448 -17.59 -17.81 -5.09
C THR A 448 -17.54 -16.97 -6.36
N ILE A 449 -17.34 -17.61 -7.50
CA ILE A 449 -17.38 -16.97 -8.82
C ILE A 449 -18.42 -17.70 -9.65
N THR A 450 -19.39 -16.96 -10.17
CA THR A 450 -20.35 -17.45 -11.16
C THR A 450 -20.05 -16.78 -12.50
N TYR A 451 -19.68 -17.60 -13.48
CA TYR A 451 -19.38 -17.15 -14.83
C TYR A 451 -20.42 -17.71 -15.81
N ASN A 452 -20.94 -16.85 -16.67
CA ASN A 452 -21.86 -17.23 -17.74
C ASN A 452 -21.32 -16.68 -19.07
N SER A 453 -21.44 -17.49 -20.12
CA SER A 453 -21.15 -17.06 -21.49
C SER A 453 -22.16 -17.68 -22.44
N ASP A 454 -22.62 -16.92 -23.43
CA ASP A 454 -23.64 -17.37 -24.37
C ASP A 454 -23.09 -18.11 -25.60
N ALA A 455 -21.86 -17.84 -26.02
CA ALA A 455 -21.30 -18.44 -27.23
C ALA A 455 -19.75 -18.51 -27.24
N ARG A 456 -19.12 -18.66 -26.11
CA ARG A 456 -17.66 -18.66 -26.02
C ARG A 456 -17.02 -20.02 -26.33
N VAL A 457 -17.58 -21.08 -25.80
CA VAL A 457 -17.03 -22.42 -25.83
C VAL A 457 -17.62 -23.21 -27.00
N GLN A 458 -16.79 -23.99 -27.71
CA GLN A 458 -17.26 -24.92 -28.74
C GLN A 458 -17.44 -26.31 -28.14
N ASN A 459 -18.56 -26.95 -28.51
CA ASN A 459 -18.80 -28.36 -28.20
C ASN A 459 -17.96 -29.30 -29.10
N GLU A 460 -18.05 -30.60 -28.89
CA GLU A 460 -17.33 -31.61 -29.68
C GLU A 460 -17.70 -31.57 -31.20
N PHE A 461 -18.80 -30.94 -31.57
CA PHE A 461 -19.24 -30.78 -32.96
C PHE A 461 -18.80 -29.49 -33.61
N GLY A 462 -18.14 -28.62 -32.85
CA GLY A 462 -17.67 -27.30 -33.30
C GLY A 462 -18.70 -26.19 -33.21
N ASP A 463 -19.86 -26.42 -32.55
CA ASP A 463 -20.88 -25.41 -32.32
C ASP A 463 -20.57 -24.61 -31.08
N PHE A 464 -20.71 -23.28 -31.11
CA PHE A 464 -20.61 -22.44 -29.94
C PHE A 464 -21.83 -22.60 -29.05
N ILE A 465 -21.65 -22.83 -27.78
CA ILE A 465 -22.72 -23.15 -26.83
C ILE A 465 -22.68 -22.20 -25.62
N PRO A 466 -23.85 -21.90 -25.02
CA PRO A 466 -23.90 -21.20 -23.76
C PRO A 466 -23.42 -22.12 -22.61
N THR A 467 -22.59 -21.54 -21.73
CA THR A 467 -22.05 -22.27 -20.58
C THR A 467 -22.19 -21.44 -19.30
N GLN A 468 -22.30 -22.16 -18.17
CA GLN A 468 -22.19 -21.58 -16.85
C GLN A 468 -21.13 -22.33 -16.07
N THR A 469 -20.22 -21.61 -15.42
CA THR A 469 -19.27 -22.21 -14.50
C THR A 469 -19.44 -21.59 -13.13
N LEU A 470 -19.63 -22.41 -12.10
CA LEU A 470 -19.59 -22.01 -10.70
C LEU A 470 -18.25 -22.47 -10.12
N PHE A 471 -17.52 -21.57 -9.50
CA PHE A 471 -16.28 -21.89 -8.81
C PHE A 471 -16.32 -21.42 -7.37
N ASP A 472 -16.40 -22.38 -6.46
CA ASP A 472 -16.32 -22.15 -5.01
C ASP A 472 -14.91 -22.49 -4.52
N TYR A 473 -14.32 -21.59 -3.72
CA TYR A 473 -12.98 -21.73 -3.17
C TYR A 473 -12.97 -21.30 -1.71
N GLU A 474 -12.61 -22.22 -0.82
CA GLU A 474 -12.45 -21.99 0.62
C GLU A 474 -11.00 -22.24 1.04
N ARG A 475 -10.44 -21.34 1.87
CA ARG A 475 -9.09 -21.50 2.44
C ARG A 475 -9.05 -21.04 3.88
N ASN A 476 -8.83 -22.00 4.79
CA ASN A 476 -8.72 -21.76 6.21
C ASN A 476 -7.28 -21.95 6.68
N ILE A 477 -6.73 -20.95 7.41
CA ILE A 477 -5.36 -20.97 7.89
C ILE A 477 -5.34 -20.66 9.37
N TYR A 478 -4.83 -21.59 10.16
CA TYR A 478 -4.62 -21.43 11.60
C TYR A 478 -3.13 -21.42 11.90
N SER A 479 -2.68 -20.46 12.70
CA SER A 479 -1.26 -20.28 12.95
C SER A 479 -0.94 -19.87 14.37
N ALA A 480 0.27 -20.23 14.81
CA ALA A 480 0.85 -19.78 16.07
C ALA A 480 2.31 -19.39 15.84
N TYR A 481 2.78 -18.36 16.56
CA TYR A 481 4.17 -17.97 16.49
C TYR A 481 4.77 -17.64 17.86
N VAL A 482 6.09 -17.78 17.93
CA VAL A 482 6.93 -17.30 19.01
C VAL A 482 8.11 -16.54 18.42
N SER A 483 8.44 -15.40 19.02
CA SER A 483 9.62 -14.60 18.67
C SER A 483 10.33 -14.12 19.93
N TYR A 484 11.63 -14.28 19.99
CA TYR A 484 12.47 -13.82 21.08
C TYR A 484 13.56 -12.89 20.54
N GLY A 485 13.60 -11.67 21.06
CA GLY A 485 14.61 -10.67 20.77
C GLY A 485 15.45 -10.29 21.98
N LYS A 486 16.76 -10.10 21.78
CA LYS A 486 17.67 -9.62 22.82
C LYS A 486 18.71 -8.68 22.23
N LYS A 487 18.93 -7.56 22.92
CA LYS A 487 19.99 -6.60 22.64
C LYS A 487 21.08 -6.74 23.68
N LEU A 488 22.30 -6.92 23.23
CA LEU A 488 23.53 -6.88 24.00
C LEU A 488 24.27 -5.58 23.65
N ASP A 489 25.42 -5.31 24.22
CA ASP A 489 26.19 -4.07 23.94
C ASP A 489 26.33 -3.78 22.44
N LYS A 490 27.04 -4.63 21.69
CA LYS A 490 27.26 -4.47 20.25
C LYS A 490 26.41 -5.41 19.37
N TRP A 491 25.74 -6.37 19.98
CA TRP A 491 24.99 -7.38 19.29
C TRP A 491 23.51 -7.28 19.62
N SER A 492 22.65 -7.45 18.61
CA SER A 492 21.25 -7.71 18.80
C SER A 492 20.82 -8.89 17.96
N TYR A 493 19.92 -9.72 18.48
CA TYR A 493 19.37 -10.83 17.72
C TYR A 493 17.89 -10.98 17.98
N GLN A 494 17.19 -11.50 16.98
CA GLN A 494 15.80 -11.89 17.06
C GLN A 494 15.65 -13.24 16.37
N LEU A 495 15.08 -14.20 17.07
CA LEU A 495 14.79 -15.53 16.56
C LEU A 495 13.29 -15.76 16.66
N GLY A 496 12.70 -16.32 15.63
CA GLY A 496 11.28 -16.58 15.58
C GLY A 496 10.93 -17.85 14.81
N VAL A 497 9.84 -18.45 15.21
CA VAL A 497 9.23 -19.58 14.52
C VAL A 497 7.73 -19.36 14.46
N ARG A 498 7.16 -19.60 13.29
CA ARG A 498 5.72 -19.64 13.05
C ARG A 498 5.35 -20.99 12.45
N ALA A 499 4.25 -21.57 12.92
CA ALA A 499 3.68 -22.79 12.40
C ALA A 499 2.27 -22.48 11.85
N GLU A 500 1.93 -23.05 10.71
CA GLU A 500 0.62 -22.89 10.09
C GLU A 500 0.08 -24.25 9.63
N THR A 501 -1.21 -24.47 9.88
CA THR A 501 -2.00 -25.49 9.18
C THR A 501 -2.93 -24.79 8.21
N VAL A 502 -3.00 -25.32 7.02
CA VAL A 502 -3.79 -24.78 5.89
C VAL A 502 -4.73 -25.85 5.39
N GLN A 503 -5.96 -25.47 5.17
CA GLN A 503 -7.01 -26.31 4.59
C GLN A 503 -7.54 -25.56 3.38
N VAL A 504 -7.56 -26.22 2.22
CA VAL A 504 -8.08 -25.66 0.97
C VAL A 504 -9.06 -26.64 0.38
N ASP A 505 -10.29 -26.18 0.18
CA ASP A 505 -11.36 -26.88 -0.51
C ASP A 505 -11.82 -26.05 -1.69
N ALA A 506 -11.91 -26.62 -2.88
CA ALA A 506 -12.43 -25.94 -4.05
C ALA A 506 -13.26 -26.88 -4.92
N LEU A 507 -14.28 -26.33 -5.55
CA LEU A 507 -15.15 -27.05 -6.47
C LEU A 507 -15.49 -26.15 -7.66
N ALA A 508 -15.11 -26.58 -8.86
CA ALA A 508 -15.64 -26.00 -10.09
C ALA A 508 -16.74 -26.91 -10.67
N ILE A 509 -17.85 -26.31 -11.01
CA ILE A 509 -18.99 -26.97 -11.65
C ILE A 509 -19.21 -26.31 -13.00
N ASP A 510 -18.90 -27.03 -14.07
CA ASP A 510 -19.07 -26.53 -15.42
C ASP A 510 -20.35 -27.17 -16.04
N THR A 511 -21.22 -26.30 -16.59
CA THR A 511 -22.54 -26.68 -17.08
C THR A 511 -22.70 -26.23 -18.53
N ASP A 512 -22.94 -27.19 -19.42
CA ASP A 512 -23.43 -26.92 -20.77
C ASP A 512 -24.95 -26.65 -20.67
N LEU A 513 -25.32 -25.40 -20.89
CA LEU A 513 -26.72 -24.95 -20.78
C LEU A 513 -27.61 -25.42 -21.94
N THR A 514 -27.02 -25.94 -23.02
CA THR A 514 -27.78 -26.51 -24.16
C THR A 514 -28.28 -27.91 -23.84
N ASN A 515 -27.45 -28.73 -23.21
CA ASN A 515 -27.71 -30.13 -22.94
C ASN A 515 -28.05 -30.40 -21.46
N ASP A 516 -27.98 -29.41 -20.60
CA ASP A 516 -28.14 -29.47 -19.13
C ASP A 516 -27.22 -30.57 -18.51
N THR A 517 -25.96 -30.57 -18.99
CA THR A 517 -24.93 -31.51 -18.49
C THR A 517 -23.90 -30.78 -17.67
N THR A 518 -23.57 -31.34 -16.51
CA THR A 518 -22.62 -30.78 -15.57
C THR A 518 -21.38 -31.67 -15.39
N THR A 519 -20.23 -31.03 -15.29
CA THR A 519 -18.95 -31.65 -14.94
C THR A 519 -18.38 -30.99 -13.70
N ASN A 520 -17.99 -31.80 -12.71
CA ASN A 520 -17.46 -31.33 -11.44
C ASN A 520 -15.96 -31.57 -11.36
N PHE A 521 -15.23 -30.58 -10.92
CA PHE A 521 -13.79 -30.62 -10.71
C PHE A 521 -13.47 -30.23 -9.25
N PRO A 522 -13.53 -31.21 -8.31
CA PRO A 522 -13.15 -30.96 -6.92
C PRO A 522 -11.64 -30.88 -6.77
N PHE A 523 -11.16 -30.06 -5.86
CA PHE A 523 -9.76 -29.92 -5.50
C PHE A 523 -9.62 -29.70 -3.99
N GLU A 524 -8.71 -30.43 -3.34
CA GLU A 524 -8.39 -30.32 -1.92
C GLU A 524 -6.87 -30.25 -1.74
N ASN A 525 -6.39 -29.36 -0.86
CA ASN A 525 -4.97 -29.27 -0.53
C ASN A 525 -4.76 -28.87 0.93
N ASP A 526 -4.51 -29.86 1.79
CA ASP A 526 -4.28 -29.69 3.20
C ASP A 526 -2.79 -29.89 3.52
N TYR A 527 -2.18 -28.94 4.24
CA TYR A 527 -0.78 -29.06 4.63
C TYR A 527 -0.44 -28.33 5.94
N PHE A 528 0.67 -28.74 6.55
CA PHE A 528 1.28 -28.09 7.70
C PHE A 528 2.70 -27.65 7.36
N GLN A 529 3.04 -26.39 7.72
CA GLN A 529 4.36 -25.84 7.47
C GLN A 529 4.89 -25.01 8.64
N VAL A 530 6.22 -24.93 8.71
CA VAL A 530 6.95 -24.16 9.72
C VAL A 530 7.84 -23.11 9.01
N TYR A 531 7.77 -21.89 9.52
CA TYR A 531 8.47 -20.72 8.97
C TYR A 531 9.43 -20.14 10.01
N PRO A 532 10.69 -20.59 10.04
CA PRO A 532 11.72 -19.99 10.89
C PRO A 532 12.20 -18.64 10.36
N SER A 533 12.60 -17.76 11.28
CA SER A 533 13.26 -16.49 10.98
C SER A 533 14.35 -16.19 11.98
N ALA A 534 15.44 -15.59 11.52
CA ALA A 534 16.59 -15.22 12.36
C ALA A 534 17.19 -13.90 11.87
N PHE A 535 17.46 -13.00 12.79
CA PHE A 535 18.14 -11.73 12.56
C PHE A 535 19.26 -11.58 13.57
N VAL A 536 20.44 -11.19 13.10
CA VAL A 536 21.59 -10.88 13.94
C VAL A 536 22.21 -9.58 13.45
N THR A 537 22.30 -8.58 14.31
CA THR A 537 22.92 -7.30 13.99
C THR A 537 24.14 -7.08 14.86
N TYR A 538 25.25 -6.73 14.26
CA TYR A 538 26.47 -6.30 14.92
C TYR A 538 26.74 -4.82 14.67
N THR A 539 26.62 -4.01 15.72
CA THR A 539 26.91 -2.57 15.72
C THR A 539 28.38 -2.38 16.07
N ALA A 540 29.23 -2.36 15.05
CA ALA A 540 30.68 -2.24 15.25
C ALA A 540 31.05 -0.87 15.84
N SER A 541 30.30 0.18 15.45
CA SER A 541 30.41 1.55 15.95
C SER A 541 29.11 2.31 15.65
N ASP A 542 28.96 3.53 16.15
CA ASP A 542 27.81 4.40 15.86
C ASP A 542 27.63 4.69 14.35
N LYS A 543 28.70 4.49 13.60
CA LYS A 543 28.70 4.72 12.14
C LYS A 543 28.55 3.45 11.32
N ASN A 544 28.80 2.28 11.87
CA ASN A 544 28.89 1.03 11.09
C ASN A 544 28.10 -0.09 11.74
N SER A 545 27.19 -0.69 11.01
CA SER A 545 26.43 -1.87 11.42
C SER A 545 26.41 -2.94 10.34
N TYR A 546 26.43 -4.19 10.75
CA TYR A 546 26.33 -5.38 9.91
C TYR A 546 25.12 -6.17 10.38
N GLN A 547 24.32 -6.63 9.42
CA GLN A 547 23.13 -7.43 9.71
C GLN A 547 23.14 -8.69 8.86
N PHE A 548 22.89 -9.81 9.50
CA PHE A 548 22.55 -11.08 8.86
C PHE A 548 21.08 -11.37 9.11
N SER A 549 20.36 -11.83 8.10
CA SER A 549 18.99 -12.29 8.23
C SER A 549 18.72 -13.55 7.42
N TYR A 550 17.85 -14.39 7.95
CA TYR A 550 17.30 -15.57 7.32
C TYR A 550 15.79 -15.64 7.55
N SER A 551 15.03 -15.99 6.53
CA SER A 551 13.61 -16.36 6.68
C SER A 551 13.20 -17.41 5.64
N ARG A 552 12.29 -18.30 6.03
CA ARG A 552 11.51 -19.15 5.13
C ARG A 552 10.13 -18.53 4.95
N ARG A 553 9.67 -18.49 3.71
CA ARG A 553 8.40 -17.87 3.33
C ARG A 553 7.63 -18.77 2.39
N VAL A 554 6.35 -18.46 2.18
CA VAL A 554 5.45 -19.17 1.26
C VAL A 554 4.80 -18.14 0.33
N ASP A 555 4.52 -18.57 -0.88
CA ASP A 555 3.53 -17.97 -1.75
C ASP A 555 2.52 -19.04 -2.15
N ARG A 556 1.27 -18.74 -1.89
CA ARG A 556 0.15 -19.64 -2.13
C ARG A 556 -0.51 -19.26 -3.44
N PRO A 557 -0.98 -20.23 -4.22
CA PRO A 557 -1.76 -19.91 -5.39
C PRO A 557 -2.92 -18.96 -5.03
N GLY A 558 -3.06 -17.88 -5.79
CA GLY A 558 -4.21 -16.98 -5.69
C GLY A 558 -5.43 -17.59 -6.36
N VAL A 559 -6.64 -17.14 -5.99
CA VAL A 559 -7.89 -17.65 -6.59
C VAL A 559 -7.88 -17.60 -8.11
N GLY A 560 -7.42 -16.48 -8.71
CA GLY A 560 -7.31 -16.37 -10.17
C GLY A 560 -6.29 -17.32 -10.81
N GLN A 561 -5.27 -17.75 -10.06
CA GLN A 561 -4.29 -18.73 -10.57
C GLN A 561 -4.81 -20.16 -10.55
N VAL A 562 -5.77 -20.48 -9.68
CA VAL A 562 -6.38 -21.81 -9.57
C VAL A 562 -7.78 -21.88 -10.21
N ASN A 563 -8.35 -20.74 -10.58
CA ASN A 563 -9.67 -20.66 -11.22
C ASN A 563 -9.63 -21.31 -12.61
N PRO A 564 -10.28 -22.46 -12.83
CA PRO A 564 -10.24 -23.16 -14.10
C PRO A 564 -11.15 -22.54 -15.18
N ILE A 565 -11.87 -21.46 -14.84
CA ILE A 565 -12.75 -20.77 -15.80
C ILE A 565 -11.87 -20.16 -16.89
N PRO A 566 -12.06 -20.54 -18.16
CA PRO A 566 -11.27 -19.94 -19.23
C PRO A 566 -11.68 -18.48 -19.43
N GLU A 567 -10.74 -17.58 -19.54
CA GLU A 567 -10.94 -16.16 -19.84
C GLU A 567 -10.50 -15.88 -21.29
N PHE A 568 -11.34 -15.17 -22.02
CA PHE A 568 -11.00 -14.72 -23.38
C PHE A 568 -10.38 -13.33 -23.33
N ASN A 569 -9.08 -13.24 -23.57
CA ASN A 569 -8.41 -11.94 -23.57
C ASN A 569 -8.41 -11.27 -24.94
N THR A 570 -8.03 -12.01 -25.98
CA THR A 570 -7.97 -11.52 -27.36
C THR A 570 -8.16 -12.68 -28.35
N PRO A 571 -8.35 -12.42 -29.65
CA PRO A 571 -8.40 -13.48 -30.64
C PRO A 571 -7.19 -14.43 -30.66
N LEU A 572 -6.02 -13.99 -30.16
CA LEU A 572 -4.79 -14.80 -30.09
C LEU A 572 -4.48 -15.34 -28.70
N ILE A 573 -5.13 -14.84 -27.66
CA ILE A 573 -4.75 -15.15 -26.27
C ILE A 573 -5.99 -15.55 -25.46
N SER A 574 -5.95 -16.73 -24.88
CA SER A 574 -6.89 -17.18 -23.84
C SER A 574 -6.10 -17.43 -22.54
N GLN A 575 -6.78 -17.33 -21.41
CA GLN A 575 -6.18 -17.56 -20.11
C GLN A 575 -7.10 -18.41 -19.25
N PHE A 576 -6.54 -19.30 -18.41
CA PHE A 576 -7.24 -19.97 -17.32
C PHE A 576 -6.24 -20.34 -16.23
N GLY A 577 -6.74 -20.55 -15.01
CA GLY A 577 -5.93 -21.00 -13.88
C GLY A 577 -5.74 -22.52 -13.86
N ASN A 578 -4.78 -22.94 -13.03
CA ASN A 578 -4.47 -24.36 -12.83
C ASN A 578 -4.83 -24.76 -11.38
N PRO A 579 -5.91 -25.56 -11.19
CA PRO A 579 -6.31 -25.99 -9.85
C PRO A 579 -5.27 -26.86 -9.13
N GLU A 580 -4.36 -27.51 -9.86
CA GLU A 580 -3.33 -28.40 -9.32
C GLU A 580 -2.09 -27.66 -8.78
N LEU A 581 -2.10 -26.31 -8.77
CA LEU A 581 -0.99 -25.55 -8.26
C LEU A 581 -0.71 -25.81 -6.78
N GLU A 582 0.55 -26.10 -6.50
CA GLU A 582 1.09 -26.23 -5.16
C GLU A 582 1.70 -24.92 -4.65
N PRO A 583 1.75 -24.70 -3.32
CA PRO A 583 2.46 -23.55 -2.77
C PRO A 583 3.96 -23.58 -3.09
N GLN A 584 4.52 -22.42 -3.41
CA GLN A 584 5.97 -22.25 -3.54
C GLN A 584 6.60 -21.73 -2.25
N PHE A 585 7.83 -22.15 -1.97
CA PHE A 585 8.55 -21.76 -0.76
C PHE A 585 9.86 -21.05 -1.08
N THR A 586 10.15 -19.97 -0.33
CA THR A 586 11.40 -19.24 -0.49
C THR A 586 12.24 -19.28 0.77
N ASN A 587 13.48 -19.72 0.64
CA ASN A 587 14.52 -19.57 1.64
C ASN A 587 15.40 -18.38 1.27
N SER A 588 15.44 -17.34 2.11
CA SER A 588 16.15 -16.09 1.87
C SER A 588 17.25 -15.87 2.91
N LEU A 589 18.45 -15.60 2.45
CA LEU A 589 19.63 -15.23 3.24
C LEU A 589 20.10 -13.86 2.81
N GLU A 590 20.34 -12.94 3.77
CA GLU A 590 20.83 -11.59 3.46
C GLU A 590 21.92 -11.19 4.45
N VAL A 591 22.93 -10.47 3.91
CA VAL A 591 23.95 -9.77 4.72
C VAL A 591 23.95 -8.31 4.28
N ASN A 592 23.64 -7.41 5.20
CA ASN A 592 23.61 -5.98 4.97
C ASN A 592 24.70 -5.27 5.77
N TYR A 593 25.38 -4.32 5.14
CA TYR A 593 26.27 -3.37 5.79
C TYR A 593 25.70 -1.96 5.66
N THR A 594 25.53 -1.26 6.76
CA THR A 594 25.09 0.14 6.79
C THR A 594 26.17 1.02 7.38
N ARG A 595 26.50 2.09 6.68
CA ARG A 595 27.39 3.16 7.13
C ARG A 595 26.64 4.48 7.24
N ASN A 596 26.55 4.99 8.45
CA ASN A 596 26.04 6.33 8.73
C ASN A 596 27.13 7.36 8.48
N LEU A 597 26.83 8.33 7.64
CA LEU A 597 27.68 9.48 7.31
C LEU A 597 27.15 10.72 8.05
N GLU A 598 27.94 11.76 8.18
CA GLU A 598 27.49 13.03 8.79
C GLU A 598 26.29 13.66 8.07
N LYS A 599 26.13 13.40 6.78
CA LYS A 599 25.08 13.98 5.95
C LYS A 599 24.24 12.94 5.22
N GLY A 600 24.13 11.73 5.74
CA GLY A 600 23.35 10.67 5.11
C GLY A 600 23.75 9.27 5.52
N SER A 601 23.39 8.30 4.69
CA SER A 601 23.73 6.88 4.93
C SER A 601 23.96 6.15 3.61
N ILE A 602 24.74 5.09 3.64
CA ILE A 602 24.92 4.12 2.55
C ILE A 602 24.66 2.74 3.16
N THR A 603 23.82 1.95 2.50
CA THR A 603 23.60 0.53 2.81
C THR A 603 23.98 -0.30 1.58
N ALA A 604 24.81 -1.31 1.80
CA ALA A 604 25.15 -2.32 0.78
C ALA A 604 24.76 -3.70 1.33
N GLY A 605 24.04 -4.48 0.52
CA GLY A 605 23.53 -5.79 0.90
C GLY A 605 23.84 -6.82 -0.16
N VAL A 606 24.14 -8.05 0.26
CA VAL A 606 24.19 -9.22 -0.61
C VAL A 606 23.09 -10.18 -0.16
N PHE A 607 22.44 -10.82 -1.11
CA PHE A 607 21.39 -11.79 -0.83
C PHE A 607 21.52 -13.05 -1.66
N TYR A 608 20.98 -14.12 -1.13
CA TYR A 608 20.77 -15.39 -1.84
C TYR A 608 19.33 -15.86 -1.53
N ARG A 609 18.60 -16.25 -2.57
CA ARG A 609 17.26 -16.83 -2.48
C ARG A 609 17.21 -18.14 -3.22
N LEU A 610 16.60 -19.12 -2.61
CA LEU A 610 16.18 -20.37 -3.23
C LEU A 610 14.65 -20.43 -3.18
N ILE A 611 14.05 -20.46 -4.35
CA ILE A 611 12.61 -20.59 -4.53
C ILE A 611 12.36 -22.03 -4.95
N GLU A 612 11.64 -22.76 -4.13
CA GLU A 612 11.26 -24.15 -4.34
C GLU A 612 9.86 -24.16 -4.94
N ASN A 613 9.66 -24.93 -6.02
CA ASN A 613 8.36 -25.12 -6.64
C ASN A 613 7.74 -23.80 -7.16
N GLU A 614 8.53 -23.02 -7.90
CA GLU A 614 8.16 -21.66 -8.32
C GLU A 614 6.87 -21.65 -9.15
N ILE A 615 5.86 -20.89 -8.73
CA ILE A 615 4.66 -20.63 -9.52
C ILE A 615 4.99 -19.56 -10.55
N ASN A 616 4.86 -19.91 -11.83
CA ASN A 616 5.12 -18.98 -12.92
C ASN A 616 4.11 -19.14 -14.04
N GLN A 617 3.91 -18.10 -14.84
CA GLN A 617 3.04 -18.15 -15.99
C GLN A 617 3.72 -18.87 -17.14
N GLY A 618 3.07 -19.92 -17.65
CA GLY A 618 3.44 -20.62 -18.87
C GLY A 618 2.68 -20.08 -20.06
N VAL A 619 3.30 -20.19 -21.24
CA VAL A 619 2.67 -19.89 -22.54
C VAL A 619 2.64 -21.19 -23.33
N PHE A 620 1.44 -21.67 -23.64
CA PHE A 620 1.21 -22.94 -24.30
C PHE A 620 0.48 -22.74 -25.63
N VAL A 621 0.69 -23.66 -26.56
CA VAL A 621 -0.04 -23.64 -27.83
C VAL A 621 -1.50 -24.02 -27.59
N ASP A 622 -2.43 -23.27 -28.15
CA ASP A 622 -3.86 -23.64 -28.13
C ASP A 622 -4.12 -24.82 -29.06
N ARG A 623 -4.30 -26.01 -28.49
CA ARG A 623 -4.52 -27.26 -29.22
C ARG A 623 -5.86 -27.33 -29.94
N SER A 624 -6.81 -26.50 -29.54
CA SER A 624 -8.12 -26.41 -30.19
C SER A 624 -8.06 -25.69 -31.55
N SER A 625 -6.96 -24.96 -31.80
CA SER A 625 -6.79 -24.11 -32.98
C SER A 625 -5.34 -24.09 -33.48
N LEU A 626 -4.74 -25.26 -33.63
CA LEU A 626 -3.38 -25.43 -34.14
C LEU A 626 -3.19 -24.70 -35.48
N GLY A 627 -2.04 -24.04 -35.63
CA GLY A 627 -1.71 -23.23 -36.81
C GLY A 627 -2.31 -21.82 -36.85
N SER A 628 -3.18 -21.46 -35.91
CA SER A 628 -3.81 -20.12 -35.83
C SER A 628 -2.91 -19.06 -35.16
N GLY A 629 -1.79 -19.46 -34.56
CA GLY A 629 -0.96 -18.58 -33.73
C GLY A 629 -1.54 -18.29 -32.34
N ARG A 630 -2.62 -18.96 -31.94
CA ARG A 630 -3.24 -18.80 -30.62
C ARG A 630 -2.41 -19.46 -29.51
N VAL A 631 -2.39 -18.79 -28.36
CA VAL A 631 -1.75 -19.30 -27.15
C VAL A 631 -2.68 -19.27 -25.96
N ILE A 632 -2.40 -20.17 -25.02
CA ILE A 632 -3.03 -20.22 -23.71
C ILE A 632 -2.01 -19.77 -22.68
N LEU A 633 -2.43 -18.83 -21.84
CA LEU A 633 -1.68 -18.42 -20.65
C LEU A 633 -2.24 -19.17 -19.44
N THR A 634 -1.40 -19.91 -18.73
CA THR A 634 -1.77 -20.56 -17.47
C THR A 634 -0.60 -20.55 -16.50
N ASN A 635 -0.86 -20.76 -15.22
CA ASN A 635 0.18 -20.88 -14.21
C ASN A 635 0.55 -22.34 -13.98
N ASP A 636 1.82 -22.59 -13.70
CA ASP A 636 2.31 -23.92 -13.38
C ASP A 636 3.43 -23.84 -12.33
N ASN A 637 3.69 -24.94 -11.62
CA ASN A 637 4.82 -25.09 -10.75
C ASN A 637 6.05 -25.51 -11.54
N PHE A 638 6.99 -24.58 -11.67
CA PHE A 638 8.27 -24.84 -12.32
C PHE A 638 9.29 -25.43 -11.33
N ASP A 639 10.44 -25.85 -11.85
CA ASP A 639 11.56 -26.30 -11.02
C ASP A 639 12.08 -25.16 -10.12
N ASN A 640 13.03 -25.47 -9.26
CA ASN A 640 13.60 -24.51 -8.33
C ASN A 640 14.32 -23.35 -9.04
N THR A 641 14.07 -22.15 -8.57
CA THR A 641 14.77 -20.94 -9.02
C THR A 641 15.73 -20.46 -7.96
N SER A 642 16.96 -20.13 -8.37
CA SER A 642 17.93 -19.47 -7.51
C SER A 642 18.19 -18.04 -7.97
N ALA A 643 18.28 -17.11 -7.01
CA ALA A 643 18.65 -15.73 -7.26
C ALA A 643 19.66 -15.24 -6.22
N TYR A 644 20.69 -14.53 -6.67
CA TYR A 644 21.69 -13.90 -5.78
C TYR A 644 22.12 -12.56 -6.34
N GLY A 645 22.44 -11.64 -5.45
CA GLY A 645 22.74 -10.29 -5.92
C GLY A 645 23.30 -9.36 -4.87
N LEU A 646 23.59 -8.16 -5.35
CA LEU A 646 24.07 -7.01 -4.61
C LEU A 646 23.05 -5.86 -4.73
N GLU A 647 22.71 -5.27 -3.62
CA GLU A 647 21.90 -4.05 -3.55
C GLU A 647 22.70 -2.94 -2.85
N ILE A 648 22.76 -1.76 -3.44
CA ILE A 648 23.36 -0.57 -2.84
C ILE A 648 22.32 0.53 -2.82
N SER A 649 22.07 1.12 -1.65
CA SER A 649 21.20 2.28 -1.51
C SER A 649 21.88 3.38 -0.71
N SER A 650 21.67 4.63 -1.11
CA SER A 650 22.26 5.79 -0.46
C SER A 650 21.24 6.91 -0.35
N SER A 651 21.21 7.55 0.81
CA SER A 651 20.55 8.83 1.02
C SER A 651 21.60 9.83 1.47
N TYR A 652 21.82 10.90 0.71
CA TYR A 652 22.91 11.83 0.99
C TYR A 652 22.54 13.29 0.70
N LYS A 653 22.98 14.21 1.55
CA LYS A 653 22.74 15.63 1.45
C LYS A 653 24.07 16.40 1.33
N PRO A 654 24.68 16.48 0.13
CA PRO A 654 25.98 17.14 -0.08
C PRO A 654 25.98 18.59 0.43
N THR A 655 24.91 19.34 0.13
CA THR A 655 24.77 20.75 0.49
C THR A 655 23.41 21.01 1.16
N LYS A 656 23.18 22.23 1.67
CA LYS A 656 21.89 22.61 2.25
C LYS A 656 20.75 22.71 1.21
N TRP A 657 21.09 22.87 -0.05
CA TRP A 657 20.13 23.06 -1.15
C TRP A 657 19.97 21.84 -2.04
N TRP A 658 20.82 20.80 -1.92
CA TRP A 658 20.78 19.60 -2.72
C TRP A 658 20.82 18.34 -1.84
N SER A 659 19.93 17.42 -2.08
CA SER A 659 19.90 16.07 -1.52
C SER A 659 19.52 15.07 -2.60
N PHE A 660 19.98 13.85 -2.45
CA PHE A 660 19.60 12.77 -3.36
C PHE A 660 19.44 11.45 -2.63
N ASN A 661 18.60 10.58 -3.20
CA ASN A 661 18.48 9.17 -2.92
C ASN A 661 18.85 8.41 -4.18
N ALA A 662 19.72 7.42 -4.06
CA ALA A 662 20.15 6.58 -5.18
C ALA A 662 20.10 5.11 -4.79
N SER A 663 19.73 4.24 -5.72
CA SER A 663 19.85 2.80 -5.58
C SER A 663 20.40 2.16 -6.83
N PHE A 664 21.13 1.08 -6.62
CA PHE A 664 21.66 0.20 -7.65
C PHE A 664 21.44 -1.24 -7.21
N ASP A 665 20.79 -2.02 -8.05
CA ASP A 665 20.51 -3.43 -7.84
C ASP A 665 21.18 -4.22 -8.99
N LEU A 666 21.94 -5.23 -8.64
CA LEU A 666 22.55 -6.17 -9.56
C LEU A 666 22.28 -7.57 -9.05
N TYR A 667 21.58 -8.40 -9.83
CA TYR A 667 21.33 -9.77 -9.43
C TYR A 667 21.33 -10.73 -10.61
N ALA A 668 21.75 -11.97 -10.34
CA ALA A 668 21.64 -13.08 -11.24
C ALA A 668 20.46 -13.96 -10.81
N ARG A 669 19.69 -14.45 -11.79
CA ARG A 669 18.56 -15.37 -11.60
C ARG A 669 18.73 -16.54 -12.54
N LYS A 670 18.67 -17.76 -11.99
CA LYS A 670 18.65 -18.99 -12.74
C LYS A 670 17.29 -19.64 -12.57
N GLN A 671 16.56 -19.78 -13.67
CA GLN A 671 15.23 -20.39 -13.73
C GLN A 671 15.29 -21.64 -14.58
N THR A 672 14.55 -22.67 -14.20
CA THR A 672 14.40 -23.90 -14.97
C THR A 672 12.90 -24.23 -15.05
N GLY A 673 12.43 -24.60 -16.22
CA GLY A 673 11.01 -24.93 -16.43
C GLY A 673 10.81 -25.68 -17.73
N ILE A 674 9.55 -25.97 -18.03
CA ILE A 674 9.14 -26.62 -19.27
C ILE A 674 8.52 -25.55 -20.16
N ALA A 675 8.87 -25.56 -21.44
CA ALA A 675 8.29 -24.69 -22.44
C ALA A 675 7.97 -25.44 -23.73
N GLU A 676 6.86 -25.09 -24.33
CA GLU A 676 6.45 -25.61 -25.64
C GLU A 676 7.14 -24.85 -26.77
N SER A 677 7.36 -25.53 -27.89
CA SER A 677 7.72 -24.90 -29.14
C SER A 677 6.99 -25.58 -30.30
N LEU A 678 6.50 -24.78 -31.23
CA LEU A 678 5.87 -25.23 -32.47
C LEU A 678 6.48 -24.41 -33.61
N ASP A 679 6.92 -25.10 -34.66
CA ASP A 679 7.42 -24.43 -35.86
C ASP A 679 6.24 -23.77 -36.61
N PRO A 680 6.15 -22.46 -36.68
CA PRO A 680 5.04 -21.74 -37.27
C PRO A 680 4.97 -21.90 -38.81
N THR A 681 6.00 -22.48 -39.44
CA THR A 681 6.03 -22.70 -40.88
C THR A 681 5.40 -24.05 -41.28
N ILE A 682 5.03 -24.90 -40.33
CA ILE A 682 4.33 -26.14 -40.59
C ILE A 682 2.89 -25.82 -41.04
N ILE A 683 2.55 -26.26 -42.23
CA ILE A 683 1.19 -26.16 -42.77
C ILE A 683 0.36 -27.26 -42.15
N ASP A 684 -0.78 -26.91 -41.52
CA ASP A 684 -1.68 -27.84 -40.84
C ASP A 684 -0.98 -28.69 -39.75
N PRO A 685 -0.43 -28.04 -38.69
CA PRO A 685 0.32 -28.75 -37.64
C PRO A 685 -0.57 -29.68 -36.83
N ALA A 686 -0.02 -30.80 -36.40
CA ALA A 686 -0.63 -31.75 -35.49
C ALA A 686 -0.07 -31.57 -34.05
N GLU A 687 -0.75 -32.10 -33.04
CA GLU A 687 -0.24 -32.06 -31.66
C GLU A 687 1.14 -32.71 -31.50
N THR A 688 1.49 -33.65 -32.36
CA THR A 688 2.81 -34.33 -32.38
C THR A 688 3.92 -33.41 -32.84
N ASP A 689 3.61 -32.28 -33.44
CA ASP A 689 4.61 -31.29 -33.89
C ASP A 689 4.95 -30.29 -32.76
N ILE A 690 4.19 -30.31 -31.65
CA ILE A 690 4.50 -29.55 -30.45
C ILE A 690 5.62 -30.25 -29.68
N ASN A 691 6.74 -29.57 -29.55
CA ASN A 691 7.88 -30.05 -28.77
C ASN A 691 7.83 -29.49 -27.35
N LEU A 692 7.90 -30.37 -26.36
CA LEU A 692 8.01 -30.02 -24.96
C LEU A 692 9.48 -30.08 -24.54
N ASN A 693 10.06 -28.95 -24.17
CA ASN A 693 11.48 -28.84 -23.87
C ASN A 693 11.71 -28.36 -22.44
N LYS A 694 12.66 -29.00 -21.73
CA LYS A 694 13.19 -28.44 -20.50
C LYS A 694 14.12 -27.27 -20.87
N VAL A 695 13.84 -26.11 -20.34
CA VAL A 695 14.54 -24.86 -20.62
C VAL A 695 15.17 -24.34 -19.33
N GLU A 696 16.42 -23.92 -19.44
CA GLU A 696 17.15 -23.24 -18.37
C GLU A 696 17.54 -21.84 -18.86
N VAL A 697 17.24 -20.82 -18.04
CA VAL A 697 17.56 -19.41 -18.35
C VAL A 697 18.41 -18.84 -17.22
N ASP A 698 19.61 -18.40 -17.58
CA ASP A 698 20.49 -17.61 -16.72
C ASP A 698 20.39 -16.14 -17.12
N ASN A 699 19.96 -15.29 -16.18
CA ASN A 699 19.74 -13.88 -16.45
C ASN A 699 20.47 -13.00 -15.43
N ILE A 700 21.12 -11.92 -15.90
CA ILE A 700 21.73 -10.90 -15.05
C ILE A 700 20.99 -9.60 -15.27
N ILE A 701 20.38 -9.10 -14.22
CA ILE A 701 19.55 -7.91 -14.21
C ILE A 701 20.24 -6.82 -13.41
N TYR A 702 20.25 -5.60 -13.93
CA TYR A 702 20.74 -4.43 -13.23
C TYR A 702 19.79 -3.26 -13.36
N ASN A 703 19.51 -2.59 -12.22
CA ASN A 703 18.62 -1.45 -12.15
C ASN A 703 19.33 -0.30 -11.46
N PHE A 704 19.11 0.90 -11.96
CA PHE A 704 19.62 2.11 -11.36
C PHE A 704 18.49 3.13 -11.20
N ARG A 705 18.44 3.78 -10.03
CA ARG A 705 17.48 4.85 -9.75
C ARG A 705 18.18 5.97 -9.01
N ILE A 706 17.82 7.19 -9.35
CA ILE A 706 18.29 8.37 -8.62
C ILE A 706 17.18 9.40 -8.55
N PHE A 707 16.88 9.82 -7.34
CA PHE A 707 15.98 10.93 -7.06
C PHE A 707 16.79 12.11 -6.49
N ASN A 708 16.70 13.27 -7.12
CA ASN A 708 17.35 14.50 -6.69
C ASN A 708 16.31 15.52 -6.26
N ASN A 709 16.61 16.24 -5.17
CA ASN A 709 15.82 17.36 -4.70
C ASN A 709 16.69 18.61 -4.56
N PHE A 710 16.28 19.69 -5.21
CA PHE A 710 16.97 20.97 -5.26
C PHE A 710 16.13 22.07 -4.63
N LYS A 711 16.54 22.53 -3.48
CA LYS A 711 15.86 23.56 -2.70
C LYS A 711 16.29 24.95 -3.15
N ALA A 712 15.56 25.56 -4.07
CA ALA A 712 15.88 26.90 -4.59
C ALA A 712 15.64 27.98 -3.54
N THR A 713 14.55 27.87 -2.75
CA THR A 713 14.24 28.77 -1.63
C THR A 713 13.63 27.97 -0.47
N LYS A 714 13.26 28.64 0.64
CA LYS A 714 12.49 28.00 1.72
C LYS A 714 11.09 27.53 1.28
N LYS A 715 10.56 28.07 0.18
CA LYS A 715 9.21 27.78 -0.32
C LYS A 715 9.19 27.05 -1.65
N LEU A 716 10.27 27.10 -2.43
CA LEU A 716 10.36 26.54 -3.79
C LEU A 716 11.42 25.45 -3.83
N SER A 717 11.05 24.29 -4.32
CA SER A 717 11.96 23.18 -4.62
C SER A 717 11.67 22.58 -6.00
N PHE A 718 12.71 21.99 -6.59
CA PHE A 718 12.63 21.22 -7.82
C PHE A 718 13.09 19.80 -7.53
N SER A 719 12.57 18.84 -8.27
CA SER A 719 12.98 17.44 -8.21
C SER A 719 13.33 16.92 -9.60
N ALA A 720 14.24 15.95 -9.64
CA ALA A 720 14.55 15.20 -10.85
C ALA A 720 14.71 13.73 -10.46
N PHE A 721 13.94 12.87 -11.10
CA PHE A 721 14.03 11.42 -10.95
C PHE A 721 14.46 10.80 -12.25
N ALA A 722 15.41 9.88 -12.20
CA ALA A 722 15.82 9.09 -13.34
C ALA A 722 15.85 7.61 -12.94
N MET A 723 15.37 6.77 -13.84
CA MET A 723 15.37 5.32 -13.70
C MET A 723 15.92 4.68 -14.96
N TYR A 724 16.69 3.60 -14.78
CA TYR A 724 17.08 2.66 -15.80
C TYR A 724 16.81 1.24 -15.27
N ARG A 725 16.05 0.43 -16.02
CA ARG A 725 15.86 -1.00 -15.81
C ARG A 725 16.56 -1.75 -16.94
N GLY A 726 17.45 -2.67 -16.59
CA GLY A 726 18.12 -3.54 -17.54
C GLY A 726 17.15 -4.54 -18.18
N LYS A 727 17.66 -5.24 -19.18
CA LYS A 727 16.97 -6.35 -19.84
C LYS A 727 16.62 -7.43 -18.82
N ASP A 728 15.39 -7.96 -18.89
CA ASP A 728 14.95 -9.07 -18.04
C ASP A 728 14.47 -10.23 -18.91
N THR A 729 15.15 -11.38 -18.81
CA THR A 729 14.85 -12.58 -19.56
C THR A 729 14.27 -13.63 -18.63
N GLY A 730 13.05 -14.08 -18.90
CA GLY A 730 12.36 -15.20 -18.23
C GLY A 730 12.31 -16.44 -19.11
N LEU A 731 11.59 -17.48 -18.68
CA LEU A 731 11.45 -18.73 -19.41
C LEU A 731 10.71 -18.57 -20.74
N ASN A 732 9.68 -17.74 -20.77
CA ASN A 732 8.78 -17.57 -21.92
C ASN A 732 8.95 -16.23 -22.63
N PHE A 733 9.45 -15.20 -21.95
CA PHE A 733 9.54 -13.85 -22.51
C PHE A 733 10.77 -13.10 -22.01
N GLU A 734 11.13 -12.12 -22.76
CA GLU A 734 12.22 -11.20 -22.54
C GLU A 734 11.67 -9.77 -22.61
N MET A 735 11.96 -8.95 -21.59
CA MET A 735 11.62 -7.54 -21.58
C MET A 735 12.85 -6.69 -21.91
N ASP A 736 12.72 -5.79 -22.86
CA ASP A 736 13.76 -4.86 -23.25
C ASP A 736 14.07 -3.84 -22.13
N PRO A 737 15.29 -3.24 -22.15
CA PRO A 737 15.66 -2.21 -21.21
C PRO A 737 14.71 -1.01 -21.29
N MET A 738 14.37 -0.43 -20.14
CA MET A 738 13.51 0.75 -20.06
C MET A 738 14.19 1.85 -19.24
N TYR A 739 14.05 3.10 -19.68
CA TYR A 739 14.56 4.24 -18.95
C TYR A 739 13.68 5.48 -19.15
N PHE A 740 13.62 6.32 -18.13
CA PHE A 740 12.89 7.59 -18.21
C PHE A 740 13.38 8.60 -17.17
N VAL A 741 13.00 9.86 -17.38
CA VAL A 741 13.28 10.98 -16.49
C VAL A 741 12.00 11.75 -16.19
N ASN A 742 11.77 12.03 -14.90
CA ASN A 742 10.68 12.88 -14.43
C ASN A 742 11.24 14.15 -13.80
N LEU A 743 10.59 15.28 -14.04
CA LEU A 743 10.92 16.57 -13.42
C LEU A 743 9.74 17.08 -12.60
N GLY A 744 10.03 17.65 -11.43
CA GLY A 744 9.00 18.18 -10.55
C GLY A 744 9.33 19.56 -10.03
N MET A 745 8.27 20.31 -9.72
CA MET A 745 8.31 21.60 -9.03
C MET A 745 7.32 21.60 -7.88
N ARG A 746 7.73 22.20 -6.77
CA ARG A 746 6.88 22.40 -5.60
C ARG A 746 7.01 23.78 -5.06
N TYR A 747 5.87 24.43 -4.80
CA TYR A 747 5.81 25.75 -4.18
C TYR A 747 4.87 25.73 -2.97
N SER A 748 5.42 25.97 -1.76
CA SER A 748 4.67 26.06 -0.50
C SER A 748 4.37 27.53 -0.18
N PHE A 749 3.11 27.83 0.13
CA PHE A 749 2.62 29.19 0.39
C PHE A 749 1.61 29.20 1.55
N LEU A 750 1.07 30.34 1.89
CA LEU A 750 0.34 30.67 3.12
C LEU A 750 1.22 30.57 4.37
N GLU A 751 0.68 31.01 5.50
CA GLU A 751 1.33 30.90 6.81
C GLU A 751 1.60 29.43 7.15
N ASP A 752 2.71 29.13 7.79
CA ASP A 752 3.15 27.79 8.17
C ASP A 752 3.20 26.79 6.99
N ASN A 753 3.34 27.29 5.76
CA ASN A 753 3.31 26.47 4.54
C ASN A 753 2.07 25.56 4.47
N ARG A 754 0.90 26.07 4.84
CA ARG A 754 -0.35 25.31 4.88
C ARG A 754 -0.85 24.91 3.50
N ALA A 755 -0.51 25.65 2.47
CA ALA A 755 -0.84 25.29 1.10
C ALA A 755 0.43 24.97 0.31
N THR A 756 0.30 23.99 -0.58
CA THR A 756 1.37 23.56 -1.47
C THR A 756 0.81 23.36 -2.86
N PHE A 757 1.41 23.99 -3.83
CA PHE A 757 1.23 23.74 -5.24
C PHE A 757 2.35 22.80 -5.73
N SER A 758 2.03 21.78 -6.50
CA SER A 758 2.98 20.87 -7.11
C SER A 758 2.71 20.69 -8.59
N MET A 759 3.76 20.48 -9.36
CA MET A 759 3.69 20.20 -10.79
C MET A 759 4.75 19.19 -11.15
N ASN A 760 4.38 18.13 -11.87
CA ASN A 760 5.31 17.11 -12.34
C ASN A 760 5.14 16.92 -13.83
N PHE A 761 6.26 16.69 -14.48
CA PHE A 761 6.38 16.27 -15.87
C PHE A 761 6.99 14.88 -15.86
N ASN A 762 6.23 13.87 -16.20
CA ASN A 762 6.66 12.49 -16.24
C ASN A 762 7.16 12.14 -17.64
N ASN A 763 8.18 11.28 -17.71
CA ASN A 763 8.77 10.81 -18.97
C ASN A 763 9.07 11.96 -19.97
N VAL A 764 9.79 12.99 -19.48
CA VAL A 764 10.03 14.25 -20.22
C VAL A 764 10.75 14.10 -21.56
N PHE A 765 11.41 12.98 -21.78
CA PHE A 765 12.11 12.66 -23.03
C PHE A 765 11.36 11.67 -23.92
N ASP A 766 10.17 11.24 -23.49
CA ASP A 766 9.32 10.26 -24.18
C ASP A 766 10.05 8.96 -24.53
N THR A 767 10.83 8.46 -23.55
CA THR A 767 11.71 7.28 -23.73
C THR A 767 11.18 6.03 -23.06
N GLN A 768 10.08 6.14 -22.31
CA GLN A 768 9.47 5.00 -21.65
C GLN A 768 8.65 4.20 -22.66
N GLU A 769 9.06 2.99 -22.92
CA GLU A 769 8.42 2.04 -23.84
C GLU A 769 8.46 0.66 -23.18
N ILE A 770 7.43 -0.15 -23.40
CA ILE A 770 7.39 -1.55 -22.97
C ILE A 770 7.44 -2.41 -24.22
N SER A 771 8.55 -3.13 -24.38
CA SER A 771 8.75 -4.11 -25.45
C SER A 771 9.04 -5.47 -24.84
N ILE A 772 8.25 -6.46 -25.26
CA ILE A 772 8.33 -7.84 -24.80
C ILE A 772 8.55 -8.73 -26.02
N VAL A 773 9.54 -9.58 -25.96
CA VAL A 773 9.81 -10.60 -26.97
C VAL A 773 9.60 -11.97 -26.34
N SER A 774 8.80 -12.82 -26.96
CA SER A 774 8.67 -14.24 -26.61
C SER A 774 9.26 -15.06 -27.74
N GLU A 775 10.13 -16.01 -27.43
CA GLU A 775 10.67 -16.97 -28.39
C GLU A 775 9.87 -18.28 -28.43
N ARG A 776 8.91 -18.44 -27.51
CA ARG A 776 8.14 -19.69 -27.30
C ARG A 776 6.68 -19.39 -26.98
N PRO A 777 5.74 -20.26 -27.43
CA PRO A 777 5.92 -21.45 -28.27
C PRO A 777 6.40 -21.12 -29.70
N PHE A 778 6.22 -19.88 -30.13
CA PHE A 778 6.72 -19.30 -31.38
C PHE A 778 7.10 -17.86 -31.15
N ARG A 779 7.95 -17.31 -32.03
CA ARG A 779 8.46 -15.96 -31.85
C ARG A 779 7.40 -14.90 -32.05
N GLN A 780 7.24 -14.05 -31.00
CA GLN A 780 6.34 -12.90 -31.05
C GLN A 780 6.95 -11.69 -30.35
N THR A 781 6.60 -10.51 -30.81
CA THR A 781 6.98 -9.24 -30.20
C THR A 781 5.74 -8.47 -29.83
N VAL A 782 5.69 -7.95 -28.62
CA VAL A 782 4.61 -7.10 -28.13
C VAL A 782 5.18 -5.75 -27.72
N ASN A 783 4.69 -4.68 -28.35
CA ASN A 783 4.99 -3.31 -27.96
C ASN A 783 3.77 -2.68 -27.34
N PHE A 784 3.92 -2.13 -26.13
CA PHE A 784 2.86 -1.53 -25.37
C PHE A 784 3.17 -0.07 -25.10
N GLN A 785 2.17 0.82 -25.31
CA GLN A 785 2.31 2.27 -25.16
C GLN A 785 1.14 2.84 -24.36
N PRO A 786 1.18 2.74 -23.01
CA PRO A 786 0.28 3.48 -22.15
C PRO A 786 0.63 4.97 -22.13
N GLU A 787 -0.20 5.77 -21.46
CA GLU A 787 0.05 7.19 -21.23
C GLU A 787 1.18 7.42 -20.21
N PHE A 788 2.41 7.45 -20.66
CA PHE A 788 3.60 7.66 -19.81
C PHE A 788 4.01 9.13 -19.67
N SER A 789 3.85 9.93 -20.73
CA SER A 789 4.36 11.31 -20.82
C SER A 789 3.32 12.31 -20.29
N THR A 790 3.04 12.23 -18.98
CA THR A 790 1.96 12.97 -18.34
C THR A 790 2.42 14.26 -17.67
N ILE A 791 1.51 15.23 -17.57
CA ILE A 791 1.66 16.43 -16.74
C ILE A 791 0.70 16.33 -15.56
N PHE A 792 1.22 16.40 -14.36
CA PHE A 792 0.45 16.44 -13.12
C PHE A 792 0.49 17.82 -12.50
N VAL A 793 -0.67 18.32 -12.03
CA VAL A 793 -0.81 19.54 -11.24
C VAL A 793 -1.57 19.22 -9.96
N GLY A 794 -1.00 19.57 -8.81
CA GLY A 794 -1.58 19.27 -7.50
C GLY A 794 -1.69 20.50 -6.60
N LEU A 795 -2.73 20.53 -5.77
CA LEU A 795 -2.95 21.50 -4.71
C LEU A 795 -3.24 20.74 -3.41
N SER A 796 -2.44 20.99 -2.37
CA SER A 796 -2.65 20.45 -1.03
C SER A 796 -2.87 21.58 -0.05
N TYR A 797 -3.87 21.45 0.85
CA TYR A 797 -4.18 22.44 1.88
C TYR A 797 -4.42 21.77 3.23
N ARG A 798 -3.66 22.18 4.25
CA ARG A 798 -3.82 21.74 5.64
C ARG A 798 -4.62 22.75 6.42
N PHE A 799 -5.67 22.30 7.11
CA PHE A 799 -6.54 23.12 7.95
C PHE A 799 -6.65 22.57 9.37
N GLY A 800 -7.07 23.42 10.29
CA GLY A 800 -7.08 23.09 11.71
C GLY A 800 -5.67 23.15 12.30
N GLY A 801 -5.52 22.78 13.52
CA GLY A 801 -4.26 22.80 14.26
C GLY A 801 -4.56 23.09 15.73
N GLY A 802 -4.93 22.04 16.48
CA GLY A 802 -4.91 22.11 17.92
C GLY A 802 -3.47 22.18 18.39
N LYS A 803 -3.17 23.16 19.23
CA LYS A 803 -1.83 23.33 19.85
C LYS A 803 -1.54 22.34 20.96
N TYR A 804 -2.36 21.29 21.14
CA TYR A 804 -2.21 20.31 22.20
C TYR A 804 -1.85 18.94 21.66
N ARG A 805 -0.70 18.44 22.07
CA ARG A 805 -0.26 17.08 21.83
C ARG A 805 -0.78 16.18 22.96
N ALA A 806 -1.67 15.24 22.63
CA ALA A 806 -1.91 14.14 23.55
C ALA A 806 -0.69 13.22 23.56
N LYS A 807 -0.42 12.55 24.69
CA LYS A 807 0.58 11.48 24.73
C LYS A 807 0.32 10.52 23.59
N SER A 808 1.30 10.31 22.73
CA SER A 808 1.17 9.39 21.61
C SER A 808 0.93 8.00 22.15
N ARG A 809 -0.10 7.33 21.67
CA ARG A 809 -0.25 5.88 21.86
C ARG A 809 1.03 5.24 21.35
N LYS A 810 1.72 4.45 22.18
CA LYS A 810 2.83 3.63 21.72
C LYS A 810 2.27 2.67 20.68
N ARG A 811 2.84 2.72 19.52
CA ARG A 811 2.52 1.82 18.43
C ARG A 811 2.88 0.39 18.80
N ARG A 812 2.19 -0.57 18.16
CA ARG A 812 2.57 -1.99 18.10
C ARG A 812 4.03 -2.21 17.66
N ASP A 813 4.54 -1.31 16.85
CA ASP A 813 5.97 -1.17 16.64
C ASP A 813 6.55 -0.58 17.93
N ASN A 814 7.11 -1.43 18.77
CA ASN A 814 8.06 -0.99 19.75
C ASN A 814 9.19 -0.33 18.96
N ASP A 815 9.04 0.98 18.69
CA ASP A 815 10.19 1.80 18.48
C ASP A 815 11.00 1.66 19.77
N GLU A 816 11.90 0.68 19.78
CA GLU A 816 13.05 0.84 20.64
C GLU A 816 13.51 2.25 20.33
N LYS A 817 13.36 3.14 21.28
CA LYS A 817 14.12 4.38 21.25
C LYS A 817 15.51 3.89 20.89
N SER A 818 15.92 4.12 19.65
CA SER A 818 17.34 4.10 19.35
C SER A 818 17.88 5.02 20.41
N GLY A 819 18.51 4.45 21.42
CA GLY A 819 19.23 5.20 22.39
C GLY A 819 20.12 6.09 21.55
N GLY A 820 19.70 7.30 21.29
CA GLY A 820 20.60 8.38 20.99
C GLY A 820 21.55 8.29 22.15
N GLY A 821 22.72 7.73 21.87
CA GLY A 821 23.76 7.67 22.86
C GLY A 821 23.88 9.07 23.38
N LEU A 822 23.56 9.23 24.60
CA LEU A 822 24.17 10.24 25.40
C LEU A 822 25.67 9.98 25.30
N MET A 823 26.37 10.97 24.71
CA MET A 823 27.79 11.15 24.50
C MET A 823 28.37 10.40 23.32
#